data_cccd807633b1be30b90c1f684adf0f36
#
_entry.id   cccd807633b1be30b90c1f684adf0f36
#
_cell.length_a   1.000
_cell.length_b   1.000
_cell.length_c   1.000
_cell.angle_alpha   90.00
_cell.angle_beta   90.00
_cell.angle_gamma   90.00
#
_symmetry.space_group_name_H-M   'P 1'
#
loop_
_entity.id
_entity.type
_entity.pdbx_description
1 polymer ?
#
loop_
_entity_poly.entity_id
_entity_poly.type
_entity_poly.pdbx_seq_one_letter_code
_entity_poly.pdbx_strand_id
1 'polypeptide(L)'
;MRNPLNRRLPRELAKDWAKYAAIFILMVLLISICSGMRVSNESLKQAYYESFDKYVLEDGHLTLDKPLPDEMRSVFEEKGAMKLYDNFYFDEETPDGQVVRVYSQEDEINTPCLLSGELPANDGEIAIDRVFAKNNDISVGDSITLKGRELLITGFVALPDYSTLFERNTDSMFDSVNFSVAVMTKSGFDALGSRNMEYNYAWLYNEAPADDIEAAERSDKFLDVVKDELTDYDEAIVKAQVDELTDRLEKAGEEYGEIYKRSFEDKVSEITDNAEKGGREYAELYQKSIEAKLTEVSEKARAGAAEYAQIMMTTGAKPSRSDLSVDVDDYTFSLIEGTVNAMLTGGEAEAPSQQELIDHYLDQVKKPERSELSIDVDDFTFSIIERSVDAAIRGGEYSGPTEEEFRDAYLDTVEKPRREELSVQLDDFLFGIVEDAADAELNGRDFEMPADEEFDNEIDKTGIISVDNYIPRYLNQAITFSIEDIGGDEAGTMVMCYMMIALIAFIFAVTISNTITAEAGVIGTLRASGYTKGELIRHYMVLPLVVTLFAAVVGNALGYTVMKEFCVNLYRSSYSLTDYVTVWDASAFILSTVIPIVMMLIINFLVLTSRLKLSPLKFLRHDLRKNRSKKAMRLNTKIPFRTRFSLRIFFTNLPGYIVMIIGILFGSVLIAFGDLMPRMLGEYQDIVMRDMISEYQYIVYDCDEAAEVTDPGAEKFAMASYDYTKPGYLTDSITVYGVVDGKFVDAEIPAGKALVSTGVSVKFGLNSGDSITLDEKYKRDASYKLDIAGVYDYESSLAVFMNIDDFARTFGEEEGYFTGYFSNTELTELPDDDVATVITASDYTKLSTQLMVSMGGMMNLIKWFGALFFIIVVYVLCKQVIERNFQSIAMTKILGFRNGEIGMLYIASTTIAVIVGLLISIPFIDVAMKLIVNGYLYTMMTGYLPLSMSPMTYVVMFFTGLGCYIVVAFLQMRKVARVSKSEALKNAE
;
A
#
# COMPACT_ATOMS: atom_id res chain seq x y z
N MET A 1 -34.27 26.57 -58.20
CA MET A 1 -34.74 27.63 -57.23
C MET A 1 -34.34 27.25 -55.81
N ARG A 2 -33.70 28.16 -55.06
CA ARG A 2 -33.40 27.94 -53.66
C ARG A 2 -34.70 27.82 -52.89
N ASN A 3 -34.93 26.72 -52.19
CA ASN A 3 -36.13 26.47 -51.41
C ASN A 3 -36.37 27.64 -50.43
N PRO A 4 -37.55 28.30 -50.44
CA PRO A 4 -37.89 29.45 -49.60
C PRO A 4 -37.70 29.17 -48.11
N LEU A 5 -37.85 27.93 -47.67
CA LEU A 5 -37.58 27.50 -46.29
C LEU A 5 -36.14 27.75 -45.87
N ASN A 6 -35.15 27.62 -46.79
CA ASN A 6 -33.75 27.81 -46.43
C ASN A 6 -33.40 29.28 -46.08
N ARG A 7 -34.17 30.26 -46.61
CA ARG A 7 -34.01 31.68 -46.28
C ARG A 7 -34.52 32.03 -44.88
N ARG A 8 -35.32 31.16 -44.31
CA ARG A 8 -35.89 31.31 -42.98
C ARG A 8 -34.90 30.92 -41.88
N LEU A 9 -34.01 29.96 -42.10
CA LEU A 9 -33.09 29.41 -41.12
C LEU A 9 -32.25 30.49 -40.41
N PRO A 10 -31.57 31.46 -41.09
CA PRO A 10 -30.82 32.50 -40.38
C PRO A 10 -31.70 33.43 -39.53
N ARG A 11 -32.94 33.68 -39.99
CA ARG A 11 -33.88 34.53 -39.24
C ARG A 11 -34.40 33.81 -37.98
N GLU A 12 -34.64 32.52 -38.05
CA GLU A 12 -35.02 31.66 -36.91
C GLU A 12 -33.90 31.60 -35.88
N LEU A 13 -32.65 31.40 -36.36
CA LEU A 13 -31.47 31.43 -35.50
C LEU A 13 -31.30 32.78 -34.78
N ALA A 14 -31.43 33.89 -35.51
CA ALA A 14 -31.33 35.23 -34.94
C ALA A 14 -32.46 35.54 -33.94
N LYS A 15 -33.67 35.08 -34.20
CA LYS A 15 -34.83 35.28 -33.32
C LYS A 15 -34.68 34.50 -32.00
N ASP A 16 -34.23 33.25 -32.09
CA ASP A 16 -34.14 32.34 -30.98
C ASP A 16 -32.64 32.09 -30.53
N TRP A 17 -31.73 33.01 -30.86
CA TRP A 17 -30.31 32.86 -30.67
C TRP A 17 -29.94 32.40 -29.25
N ALA A 18 -30.55 32.96 -28.20
CA ALA A 18 -30.28 32.64 -26.81
C ALA A 18 -30.65 31.19 -26.46
N LYS A 19 -31.57 30.56 -27.15
CA LYS A 19 -31.96 29.17 -27.01
C LYS A 19 -30.89 28.26 -27.62
N TYR A 20 -30.51 28.58 -28.87
CA TYR A 20 -29.49 27.80 -29.58
C TYR A 20 -28.11 28.00 -28.99
N ALA A 21 -27.77 29.20 -28.47
CA ALA A 21 -26.55 29.46 -27.75
C ALA A 21 -26.47 28.64 -26.42
N ALA A 22 -27.55 28.56 -25.65
CA ALA A 22 -27.60 27.76 -24.45
C ALA A 22 -27.39 26.27 -24.73
N ILE A 23 -28.01 25.74 -25.78
CA ILE A 23 -27.81 24.34 -26.21
C ILE A 23 -26.38 24.15 -26.73
N PHE A 24 -25.85 25.08 -27.50
CA PHE A 24 -24.49 25.03 -28.01
C PHE A 24 -23.47 25.01 -26.86
N ILE A 25 -23.54 25.95 -25.92
CA ILE A 25 -22.66 26.03 -24.77
C ILE A 25 -22.73 24.74 -23.96
N LEU A 26 -23.95 24.26 -23.69
CA LEU A 26 -24.12 23.01 -22.95
C LEU A 26 -23.48 21.83 -23.70
N MET A 27 -23.69 21.69 -24.96
CA MET A 27 -23.09 20.60 -25.77
C MET A 27 -21.59 20.73 -25.83
N VAL A 28 -21.06 21.94 -26.03
CA VAL A 28 -19.60 22.19 -26.03
C VAL A 28 -18.99 21.73 -24.73
N LEU A 29 -19.61 22.11 -23.58
CA LEU A 29 -19.12 21.70 -22.25
C LEU A 29 -19.16 20.17 -22.08
N LEU A 30 -20.29 19.54 -22.41
CA LEU A 30 -20.46 18.10 -22.27
C LEU A 30 -19.46 17.32 -23.14
N ILE A 31 -19.33 17.72 -24.41
CA ILE A 31 -18.40 17.10 -25.35
C ILE A 31 -16.96 17.32 -24.92
N SER A 32 -16.63 18.53 -24.48
CA SER A 32 -15.26 18.88 -24.03
C SER A 32 -14.82 18.04 -22.82
N ILE A 33 -15.69 17.87 -21.83
CA ILE A 33 -15.36 17.06 -20.65
C ILE A 33 -15.22 15.59 -21.05
N CYS A 34 -16.22 15.04 -21.76
CA CYS A 34 -16.21 13.63 -22.16
C CYS A 34 -14.98 13.29 -23.03
N SER A 35 -14.65 14.14 -24.02
CA SER A 35 -13.46 13.91 -24.86
C SER A 35 -12.17 14.17 -24.10
N GLY A 36 -12.12 15.19 -23.24
CA GLY A 36 -10.92 15.56 -22.47
C GLY A 36 -10.52 14.46 -21.47
N MET A 37 -11.47 13.93 -20.70
CA MET A 37 -11.21 12.83 -19.76
C MET A 37 -10.76 11.56 -20.48
N ARG A 38 -11.44 11.16 -21.55
CA ARG A 38 -11.05 9.96 -22.31
C ARG A 38 -9.67 10.10 -22.94
N VAL A 39 -9.39 11.23 -23.57
CA VAL A 39 -8.09 11.49 -24.22
C VAL A 39 -6.97 11.61 -23.19
N SER A 40 -7.22 12.18 -22.00
CA SER A 40 -6.21 12.23 -20.95
C SER A 40 -5.84 10.82 -20.45
N ASN A 41 -6.85 9.99 -20.14
CA ASN A 41 -6.62 8.63 -19.67
C ASN A 41 -5.84 7.80 -20.70
N GLU A 42 -6.26 7.83 -21.97
CA GLU A 42 -5.59 7.08 -23.03
C GLU A 42 -4.16 7.58 -23.28
N SER A 43 -3.95 8.91 -23.23
CA SER A 43 -2.61 9.49 -23.41
C SER A 43 -1.66 9.14 -22.27
N LEU A 44 -2.17 9.09 -21.02
CA LEU A 44 -1.38 8.68 -19.86
C LEU A 44 -1.08 7.18 -19.86
N LYS A 45 -2.07 6.34 -20.21
CA LYS A 45 -1.87 4.89 -20.39
C LYS A 45 -0.79 4.59 -21.44
N GLN A 46 -0.87 5.27 -22.58
CA GLN A 46 0.15 5.09 -23.61
C GLN A 46 1.53 5.55 -23.14
N ALA A 47 1.64 6.69 -22.46
CA ALA A 47 2.90 7.18 -21.93
C ALA A 47 3.50 6.22 -20.89
N TYR A 48 2.66 5.60 -20.06
CA TYR A 48 3.08 4.57 -19.11
C TYR A 48 3.73 3.38 -19.80
N TYR A 49 3.07 2.80 -20.81
CA TYR A 49 3.65 1.66 -21.53
C TYR A 49 4.86 2.05 -22.40
N GLU A 50 4.86 3.25 -23.00
CA GLU A 50 6.02 3.76 -23.74
C GLU A 50 7.22 4.08 -22.83
N SER A 51 6.99 4.32 -21.54
CA SER A 51 8.06 4.58 -20.57
C SER A 51 8.98 3.37 -20.36
N PHE A 52 8.49 2.15 -20.56
CA PHE A 52 9.25 0.93 -20.41
C PHE A 52 10.48 0.90 -21.34
N ASP A 53 10.26 1.20 -22.62
CA ASP A 53 11.35 1.24 -23.61
C ASP A 53 12.13 2.58 -23.55
N LYS A 54 11.41 3.70 -23.31
CA LYS A 54 11.98 5.05 -23.42
C LYS A 54 12.95 5.37 -22.30
N TYR A 55 12.65 4.92 -21.12
CA TYR A 55 13.41 5.17 -19.89
C TYR A 55 14.05 3.91 -19.32
N VAL A 56 14.06 2.81 -20.07
CA VAL A 56 14.66 1.53 -19.71
C VAL A 56 14.17 1.07 -18.34
N LEU A 57 12.83 0.94 -18.22
CA LEU A 57 12.20 0.52 -16.96
C LEU A 57 12.56 -0.93 -16.64
N GLU A 58 12.96 -1.20 -15.42
CA GLU A 58 13.30 -2.52 -14.91
C GLU A 58 12.16 -3.55 -15.03
N ASP A 59 12.52 -4.83 -15.12
CA ASP A 59 11.57 -5.95 -14.97
C ASP A 59 11.41 -6.40 -13.50
N GLY A 60 12.26 -5.89 -12.62
CA GLY A 60 12.26 -6.04 -11.18
C GLY A 60 13.61 -5.69 -10.59
N HIS A 61 13.70 -5.75 -9.26
CA HIS A 61 14.94 -5.50 -8.54
C HIS A 61 15.11 -6.42 -7.33
N LEU A 62 16.38 -6.62 -6.97
CA LEU A 62 16.85 -7.36 -5.82
C LEU A 62 17.71 -6.43 -4.97
N THR A 63 17.35 -6.22 -3.72
CA THR A 63 18.13 -5.40 -2.78
C THR A 63 18.88 -6.31 -1.82
N LEU A 64 20.18 -6.06 -1.66
CA LEU A 64 21.06 -6.80 -0.78
C LEU A 64 21.68 -5.86 0.26
N ASP A 65 22.00 -6.40 1.43
CA ASP A 65 22.71 -5.67 2.50
C ASP A 65 24.16 -5.36 2.14
N LYS A 66 24.75 -6.10 1.15
CA LYS A 66 26.14 -5.98 0.71
C LYS A 66 26.27 -6.07 -0.81
N PRO A 67 27.36 -5.53 -1.36
CA PRO A 67 27.60 -5.61 -2.80
C PRO A 67 27.78 -7.04 -3.27
N LEU A 68 27.12 -7.40 -4.36
CA LEU A 68 27.20 -8.71 -4.99
C LEU A 68 28.59 -8.94 -5.62
N PRO A 69 29.28 -10.04 -5.33
CA PRO A 69 30.52 -10.39 -6.01
C PRO A 69 30.35 -10.57 -7.53
N ASP A 70 31.34 -10.15 -8.33
CA ASP A 70 31.30 -10.23 -9.80
C ASP A 70 31.06 -11.65 -10.32
N GLU A 71 31.59 -12.67 -9.62
CA GLU A 71 31.41 -14.08 -9.98
C GLU A 71 29.95 -14.50 -9.83
N MET A 72 29.31 -14.12 -8.71
CA MET A 72 27.91 -14.42 -8.40
C MET A 72 26.98 -13.64 -9.31
N ARG A 73 27.30 -12.37 -9.60
CA ARG A 73 26.55 -11.57 -10.59
C ARG A 73 26.48 -12.30 -11.94
N SER A 74 27.60 -12.85 -12.40
CA SER A 74 27.66 -13.60 -13.66
C SER A 74 26.76 -14.85 -13.62
N VAL A 75 26.69 -15.54 -12.48
CA VAL A 75 25.84 -16.71 -12.28
C VAL A 75 24.35 -16.31 -12.31
N PHE A 76 23.99 -15.23 -11.63
CA PHE A 76 22.62 -14.71 -11.64
C PHE A 76 22.18 -14.30 -13.04
N GLU A 77 23.03 -13.59 -13.78
CA GLU A 77 22.72 -13.19 -15.16
C GLU A 77 22.55 -14.39 -16.11
N GLU A 78 23.40 -15.41 -15.98
CA GLU A 78 23.32 -16.62 -16.82
C GLU A 78 22.08 -17.46 -16.47
N LYS A 79 21.88 -17.78 -15.17
CA LYS A 79 20.79 -18.65 -14.73
C LYS A 79 19.43 -17.96 -14.83
N GLY A 80 19.36 -16.65 -14.56
CA GLY A 80 18.14 -15.82 -14.68
C GLY A 80 17.80 -15.44 -16.13
N ALA A 81 18.71 -15.68 -17.10
CA ALA A 81 18.58 -15.23 -18.50
C ALA A 81 18.25 -13.73 -18.59
N MET A 82 18.95 -12.91 -17.81
CA MET A 82 18.74 -11.48 -17.65
C MET A 82 20.06 -10.73 -17.57
N LYS A 83 20.00 -9.41 -17.52
CA LYS A 83 21.12 -8.54 -17.22
C LYS A 83 20.82 -7.76 -15.95
N LEU A 84 21.78 -7.73 -15.03
CA LEU A 84 21.72 -6.95 -13.79
C LEU A 84 22.36 -5.58 -13.98
N TYR A 85 21.76 -4.58 -13.38
CA TYR A 85 22.20 -3.18 -13.39
C TYR A 85 22.28 -2.67 -11.95
N ASP A 86 23.33 -1.93 -11.66
CA ASP A 86 23.46 -1.25 -10.37
C ASP A 86 22.48 -0.07 -10.33
N ASN A 87 21.50 -0.12 -9.45
CA ASN A 87 20.54 0.95 -9.19
C ASN A 87 20.54 1.29 -7.70
N PHE A 88 21.75 1.53 -7.16
CA PHE A 88 21.98 1.76 -5.75
C PHE A 88 21.39 3.07 -5.29
N TYR A 89 20.89 3.08 -4.07
CA TYR A 89 20.32 4.27 -3.46
C TYR A 89 20.66 4.36 -1.97
N PHE A 90 20.35 5.49 -1.38
CA PHE A 90 20.28 5.67 0.06
C PHE A 90 19.15 6.62 0.42
N ASP A 91 18.59 6.44 1.59
CA ASP A 91 17.55 7.28 2.14
C ASP A 91 18.15 8.26 3.15
N GLU A 92 17.77 9.55 3.04
CA GLU A 92 18.22 10.60 3.95
C GLU A 92 17.03 11.48 4.38
N GLU A 93 16.99 11.80 5.67
CA GLU A 93 15.96 12.67 6.21
C GLU A 93 16.34 14.15 6.04
N THR A 94 15.35 14.97 5.65
CA THR A 94 15.44 16.43 5.73
C THR A 94 15.28 16.90 7.18
N PRO A 95 15.66 18.15 7.51
CA PRO A 95 15.44 18.71 8.85
C PRO A 95 13.97 18.77 9.29
N ASP A 96 13.04 18.66 8.35
CA ASP A 96 11.60 18.64 8.59
C ASP A 96 11.03 17.22 8.72
N GLY A 97 11.90 16.19 8.69
CA GLY A 97 11.53 14.78 8.87
C GLY A 97 10.98 14.12 7.61
N GLN A 98 11.24 14.66 6.42
CA GLN A 98 10.85 14.07 5.15
C GLN A 98 11.98 13.17 4.64
N VAL A 99 11.65 12.03 4.06
CA VAL A 99 12.61 11.08 3.51
C VAL A 99 12.85 11.34 2.02
N VAL A 100 14.11 11.41 1.63
CA VAL A 100 14.53 11.56 0.23
C VAL A 100 15.42 10.40 -0.15
N ARG A 101 14.96 9.56 -1.08
CA ARG A 101 15.70 8.46 -1.68
C ARG A 101 16.51 8.98 -2.85
N VAL A 102 17.82 8.90 -2.74
CA VAL A 102 18.76 9.49 -3.72
C VAL A 102 19.37 8.40 -4.58
N TYR A 103 19.34 8.60 -5.90
CA TYR A 103 19.94 7.75 -6.93
C TYR A 103 21.04 8.48 -7.69
N SER A 104 21.91 7.72 -8.36
CA SER A 104 22.82 8.25 -9.36
C SER A 104 22.11 8.48 -10.70
N GLN A 105 22.31 9.63 -11.34
CA GLN A 105 21.73 9.89 -12.67
C GLN A 105 22.44 9.18 -13.84
N GLU A 106 23.58 8.54 -13.58
CA GLU A 106 24.39 7.87 -14.60
C GLU A 106 24.01 6.39 -14.80
N ASP A 107 22.98 5.95 -14.14
CA ASP A 107 22.51 4.59 -14.24
C ASP A 107 21.93 4.29 -15.63
N GLU A 108 22.23 3.11 -16.15
CA GLU A 108 21.78 2.67 -17.48
C GLU A 108 20.33 2.17 -17.48
N ILE A 109 19.69 2.12 -16.30
CA ILE A 109 18.33 1.62 -16.06
C ILE A 109 17.53 2.69 -15.31
N ASN A 110 16.20 2.64 -15.40
CA ASN A 110 15.27 3.57 -14.74
C ASN A 110 15.63 5.05 -14.98
N THR A 111 16.04 5.37 -16.21
CA THR A 111 16.58 6.70 -16.53
C THR A 111 15.58 7.82 -16.23
N PRO A 112 16.00 8.92 -15.56
CA PRO A 112 15.10 9.96 -15.10
C PRO A 112 14.48 10.76 -16.25
N CYS A 113 13.18 10.99 -16.19
CA CYS A 113 12.45 11.90 -17.06
C CYS A 113 12.52 13.33 -16.53
N LEU A 114 13.30 14.19 -17.16
CA LEU A 114 13.35 15.62 -16.81
C LEU A 114 12.04 16.33 -17.23
N LEU A 115 11.32 16.91 -16.28
CA LEU A 115 10.06 17.60 -16.48
C LEU A 115 10.19 19.13 -16.46
N SER A 116 11.12 19.68 -15.69
CA SER A 116 11.45 21.11 -15.68
C SER A 116 12.84 21.36 -15.12
N GLY A 117 13.46 22.48 -15.49
CA GLY A 117 14.83 22.81 -15.08
C GLY A 117 15.87 22.04 -15.89
N GLU A 118 16.97 21.66 -15.24
CA GLU A 118 18.08 20.90 -15.80
C GLU A 118 18.48 19.77 -14.87
N LEU A 119 19.05 18.68 -15.41
CA LEU A 119 19.62 17.61 -14.59
C LEU A 119 20.89 18.12 -13.88
N PRO A 120 21.22 17.58 -12.70
CA PRO A 120 22.42 17.94 -11.96
C PRO A 120 23.68 17.79 -12.82
N ALA A 121 24.53 18.81 -12.82
CA ALA A 121 25.81 18.83 -13.51
C ALA A 121 27.01 18.91 -12.56
N ASN A 122 26.77 19.26 -11.29
CA ASN A 122 27.79 19.41 -10.24
C ASN A 122 27.38 18.65 -8.98
N ASP A 123 28.35 18.30 -8.15
CA ASP A 123 28.16 17.50 -6.93
C ASP A 123 27.31 18.17 -5.82
N GLY A 124 27.10 19.47 -5.91
CA GLY A 124 26.23 20.25 -5.01
C GLY A 124 24.81 20.46 -5.55
N GLU A 125 24.46 19.81 -6.64
CA GLU A 125 23.17 19.93 -7.31
C GLU A 125 22.35 18.63 -7.19
N ILE A 126 21.03 18.78 -7.14
CA ILE A 126 20.08 17.66 -7.04
C ILE A 126 18.84 17.95 -7.89
N ALA A 127 18.26 16.96 -8.50
CA ALA A 127 16.92 17.01 -9.09
C ALA A 127 15.99 16.10 -8.29
N ILE A 128 14.86 16.66 -7.86
CA ILE A 128 13.90 15.98 -6.99
C ILE A 128 12.60 15.66 -7.72
N ASP A 129 11.79 14.80 -7.13
CA ASP A 129 10.49 14.46 -7.69
C ASP A 129 9.57 15.69 -7.79
N ARG A 130 8.85 15.77 -8.90
CA ARG A 130 7.95 16.90 -9.19
C ARG A 130 6.74 16.97 -8.26
N VAL A 131 6.18 15.81 -7.86
CA VAL A 131 4.95 15.76 -7.02
C VAL A 131 5.30 16.19 -5.61
N PHE A 132 6.38 15.64 -5.07
CA PHE A 132 6.93 16.06 -3.79
C PHE A 132 7.24 17.56 -3.75
N ALA A 133 7.95 18.06 -4.77
CA ALA A 133 8.27 19.49 -4.86
C ALA A 133 7.01 20.36 -4.84
N LYS A 134 5.98 19.97 -5.60
CA LYS A 134 4.70 20.70 -5.66
C LYS A 134 3.95 20.68 -4.33
N ASN A 135 3.93 19.53 -3.64
CA ASN A 135 3.19 19.35 -2.39
C ASN A 135 3.85 20.11 -1.21
N ASN A 136 5.17 20.39 -1.34
CA ASN A 136 5.95 21.11 -0.35
C ASN A 136 6.29 22.56 -0.79
N ASP A 137 5.63 23.10 -1.84
CA ASP A 137 5.84 24.45 -2.35
C ASP A 137 7.30 24.76 -2.74
N ILE A 138 8.07 23.75 -3.17
CA ILE A 138 9.47 23.86 -3.58
C ILE A 138 9.56 24.28 -5.06
N SER A 139 10.49 25.18 -5.39
CA SER A 139 10.75 25.68 -6.74
C SER A 139 12.16 25.35 -7.22
N VAL A 140 12.36 25.25 -8.53
CA VAL A 140 13.70 25.12 -9.11
C VAL A 140 14.52 26.38 -8.74
N GLY A 141 15.70 26.15 -8.16
CA GLY A 141 16.58 27.18 -7.61
C GLY A 141 16.53 27.31 -6.09
N ASP A 142 15.60 26.63 -5.42
CA ASP A 142 15.60 26.48 -3.96
C ASP A 142 16.67 25.46 -3.54
N SER A 143 16.91 25.35 -2.25
CA SER A 143 17.87 24.38 -1.68
C SER A 143 17.15 23.36 -0.80
N ILE A 144 17.68 22.14 -0.77
CA ILE A 144 17.28 21.10 0.17
C ILE A 144 18.49 20.68 1.01
N THR A 145 18.29 20.41 2.28
CA THR A 145 19.38 19.97 3.18
C THR A 145 19.29 18.48 3.41
N LEU A 146 20.30 17.74 2.95
CA LEU A 146 20.45 16.31 3.19
C LEU A 146 21.80 16.07 3.87
N LYS A 147 21.83 15.26 4.93
CA LYS A 147 23.04 14.94 5.70
C LYS A 147 23.84 16.18 6.15
N GLY A 148 23.13 17.29 6.43
CA GLY A 148 23.73 18.55 6.83
C GLY A 148 24.44 19.33 5.69
N ARG A 149 24.29 18.88 4.44
CA ARG A 149 24.73 19.61 3.24
C ARG A 149 23.55 20.28 2.56
N GLU A 150 23.73 21.53 2.18
CA GLU A 150 22.77 22.27 1.38
C GLU A 150 23.02 21.97 -0.10
N LEU A 151 22.01 21.43 -0.79
CA LEU A 151 22.04 21.06 -2.20
C LEU A 151 21.11 21.95 -3.00
N LEU A 152 21.56 22.45 -4.15
CA LEU A 152 20.77 23.29 -5.04
C LEU A 152 19.86 22.42 -5.90
N ILE A 153 18.56 22.68 -5.88
CA ILE A 153 17.59 22.01 -6.72
C ILE A 153 17.63 22.60 -8.13
N THR A 154 18.17 21.85 -9.09
CA THR A 154 18.34 22.30 -10.48
C THR A 154 17.18 21.90 -11.39
N GLY A 155 16.43 20.88 -11.04
CA GLY A 155 15.33 20.38 -11.87
C GLY A 155 14.33 19.53 -11.11
N PHE A 156 13.19 19.30 -11.78
CA PHE A 156 12.19 18.35 -11.33
C PHE A 156 12.13 17.16 -12.30
N VAL A 157 12.19 15.98 -11.73
CA VAL A 157 12.18 14.70 -12.46
C VAL A 157 10.95 13.87 -12.13
N ALA A 158 10.71 12.86 -12.94
CA ALA A 158 9.90 11.71 -12.64
C ALA A 158 10.73 10.46 -12.96
N LEU A 159 10.88 9.56 -12.01
CA LEU A 159 11.50 8.27 -12.24
C LEU A 159 10.43 7.26 -12.70
N PRO A 160 10.70 6.45 -13.73
CA PRO A 160 9.70 5.55 -14.31
C PRO A 160 9.31 4.42 -13.34
N ASP A 161 10.21 3.99 -12.46
CA ASP A 161 10.02 3.02 -11.39
C ASP A 161 9.28 3.61 -10.17
N TYR A 162 9.11 4.94 -10.11
CA TYR A 162 8.35 5.66 -9.08
C TYR A 162 7.23 6.50 -9.67
N SER A 163 6.41 5.91 -10.54
CA SER A 163 5.18 6.59 -11.01
C SER A 163 4.26 6.97 -9.84
N THR A 164 4.39 6.28 -8.72
CA THR A 164 3.72 6.54 -7.44
C THR A 164 4.77 6.48 -6.32
N LEU A 165 4.77 7.47 -5.42
CA LEU A 165 5.80 7.64 -4.40
C LEU A 165 5.52 6.75 -3.17
N PHE A 166 5.70 5.44 -3.31
CA PHE A 166 5.76 4.49 -2.21
C PHE A 166 7.17 4.48 -1.62
N GLU A 167 7.29 4.60 -0.33
CA GLU A 167 8.57 4.46 0.37
C GLU A 167 8.98 3.00 0.43
N ARG A 168 8.04 2.11 0.78
CA ARG A 168 8.19 0.66 0.79
C ARG A 168 7.10 0.00 -0.02
N ASN A 169 7.41 -1.10 -0.67
CA ASN A 169 6.41 -1.85 -1.44
C ASN A 169 5.32 -2.48 -0.56
N THR A 170 5.57 -2.62 0.72
CA THR A 170 4.63 -3.13 1.73
C THR A 170 3.70 -2.06 2.31
N ASP A 171 3.94 -0.78 1.99
CA ASP A 171 3.10 0.30 2.48
C ASP A 171 1.68 0.17 1.92
N SER A 172 0.70 0.43 2.76
CA SER A 172 -0.71 0.41 2.36
C SER A 172 -1.10 1.56 1.44
N MET A 173 -0.32 2.66 1.43
CA MET A 173 -0.53 3.85 0.61
C MET A 173 0.74 4.67 0.45
N PHE A 174 0.90 5.26 -0.74
CA PHE A 174 1.99 6.18 -1.04
C PHE A 174 1.89 7.52 -0.25
N ASP A 175 3.02 8.15 -0.01
CA ASP A 175 3.09 9.45 0.68
C ASP A 175 3.94 10.47 -0.10
N SER A 176 3.31 11.16 -1.01
CA SER A 176 3.96 12.20 -1.84
C SER A 176 4.24 13.53 -1.11
N VAL A 177 3.92 13.62 0.18
CA VAL A 177 4.24 14.78 1.02
C VAL A 177 5.52 14.56 1.80
N ASN A 178 5.71 13.36 2.36
CA ASN A 178 6.83 13.05 3.24
C ASN A 178 7.92 12.21 2.57
N PHE A 179 7.65 11.59 1.42
CA PHE A 179 8.61 10.78 0.67
C PHE A 179 8.86 11.34 -0.74
N SER A 180 10.14 11.39 -1.15
CA SER A 180 10.60 11.80 -2.46
C SER A 180 11.67 10.88 -3.01
N VAL A 181 11.78 10.81 -4.34
CA VAL A 181 12.94 10.30 -5.04
C VAL A 181 13.73 11.45 -5.65
N ALA A 182 15.04 11.30 -5.75
CA ALA A 182 15.94 12.33 -6.29
C ALA A 182 17.12 11.72 -7.03
N VAL A 183 17.73 12.49 -7.93
CA VAL A 183 18.92 12.09 -8.65
C VAL A 183 20.03 13.11 -8.51
N MET A 184 21.26 12.63 -8.43
CA MET A 184 22.49 13.43 -8.39
C MET A 184 23.50 12.93 -9.43
N THR A 185 24.55 13.72 -9.68
CA THR A 185 25.72 13.20 -10.42
C THR A 185 26.32 12.02 -9.64
N LYS A 186 26.95 11.07 -10.32
CA LYS A 186 27.62 9.95 -9.66
C LYS A 186 28.65 10.41 -8.64
N SER A 187 29.45 11.43 -8.98
CA SER A 187 30.42 12.00 -8.04
C SER A 187 29.76 12.67 -6.84
N GLY A 188 28.62 13.33 -7.02
CA GLY A 188 27.83 13.92 -5.92
C GLY A 188 27.21 12.85 -5.02
N PHE A 189 26.64 11.81 -5.63
CA PHE A 189 26.10 10.64 -4.95
C PHE A 189 27.17 9.93 -4.09
N ASP A 190 28.33 9.60 -4.69
CA ASP A 190 29.46 8.98 -3.99
C ASP A 190 30.01 9.89 -2.87
N ALA A 191 30.07 11.22 -3.10
CA ALA A 191 30.59 12.19 -2.12
C ALA A 191 29.60 12.46 -0.97
N LEU A 192 28.31 12.37 -1.20
CA LEU A 192 27.29 12.45 -0.16
C LEU A 192 27.35 11.19 0.71
N GLY A 193 27.67 10.06 0.13
CA GLY A 193 28.00 8.73 0.63
C GLY A 193 27.31 8.37 1.92
N SER A 194 26.42 7.42 1.91
CA SER A 194 25.76 6.94 3.12
C SER A 194 26.52 5.75 3.72
N ARG A 195 26.45 5.62 5.05
CA ARG A 195 26.79 4.33 5.68
C ARG A 195 25.68 3.29 5.44
N ASN A 196 24.52 3.78 5.03
CA ASN A 196 23.32 3.00 4.77
C ASN A 196 23.08 2.99 3.24
N MET A 197 24.01 2.45 2.47
CA MET A 197 23.84 2.23 1.04
C MET A 197 23.05 0.95 0.83
N GLU A 198 21.94 1.05 0.12
CA GLU A 198 21.16 -0.10 -0.32
C GLU A 198 21.68 -0.58 -1.67
N TYR A 199 22.15 -1.82 -1.71
CA TYR A 199 22.70 -2.41 -2.93
C TYR A 199 21.57 -3.00 -3.79
N ASN A 200 20.85 -2.12 -4.48
CA ASN A 200 19.72 -2.48 -5.30
C ASN A 200 20.16 -2.85 -6.72
N TYR A 201 19.91 -4.10 -7.12
CA TYR A 201 20.22 -4.63 -8.44
C TYR A 201 18.94 -4.76 -9.25
N ALA A 202 18.73 -3.84 -10.18
CA ALA A 202 17.61 -3.91 -11.11
C ALA A 202 17.93 -4.88 -12.25
N TRP A 203 16.95 -5.63 -12.75
CA TRP A 203 17.16 -6.55 -13.87
C TRP A 203 16.28 -6.25 -15.06
N LEU A 204 16.80 -6.65 -16.24
CA LEU A 204 16.04 -6.75 -17.48
C LEU A 204 16.21 -8.16 -18.05
N TYR A 205 15.11 -8.81 -18.40
CA TYR A 205 15.15 -10.08 -19.10
C TYR A 205 15.74 -9.92 -20.50
N ASN A 206 16.58 -10.87 -20.94
CA ASN A 206 17.13 -10.88 -22.30
C ASN A 206 16.04 -10.95 -23.38
N GLU A 207 14.91 -11.57 -23.07
CA GLU A 207 13.69 -11.60 -23.87
C GLU A 207 12.54 -11.21 -22.96
N ALA A 208 11.79 -10.15 -23.31
CA ALA A 208 10.66 -9.70 -22.53
C ALA A 208 9.61 -10.81 -22.34
N PRO A 209 9.05 -11.00 -21.13
CA PRO A 209 7.97 -11.95 -20.88
C PRO A 209 6.72 -11.55 -21.67
N ALA A 210 5.94 -12.53 -22.11
CA ALA A 210 4.76 -12.27 -22.94
C ALA A 210 3.59 -11.69 -22.12
N ASP A 211 3.51 -12.04 -20.85
CA ASP A 211 2.49 -11.56 -19.91
C ASP A 211 3.04 -11.62 -18.45
N ASP A 212 2.28 -11.07 -17.50
CA ASP A 212 2.67 -11.05 -16.10
C ASP A 212 2.74 -12.46 -15.48
N ILE A 213 2.05 -13.45 -16.03
CA ILE A 213 2.12 -14.84 -15.58
C ILE A 213 3.48 -15.44 -15.94
N GLU A 214 3.94 -15.21 -17.18
CA GLU A 214 5.27 -15.66 -17.59
C GLU A 214 6.37 -14.90 -16.80
N ALA A 215 6.15 -13.62 -16.51
CA ALA A 215 7.03 -12.83 -15.66
C ALA A 215 7.12 -13.44 -14.25
N ALA A 216 5.99 -13.84 -13.67
CA ALA A 216 5.94 -14.50 -12.37
C ALA A 216 6.66 -15.85 -12.38
N GLU A 217 6.37 -16.72 -13.37
CA GLU A 217 7.05 -18.03 -13.50
C GLU A 217 8.58 -17.90 -13.63
N ARG A 218 9.06 -16.85 -14.29
CA ARG A 218 10.52 -16.58 -14.42
C ARG A 218 11.09 -15.99 -13.15
N SER A 219 10.38 -15.10 -12.51
CA SER A 219 10.77 -14.46 -11.27
C SER A 219 10.88 -15.46 -10.12
N ASP A 220 9.90 -16.36 -9.95
CA ASP A 220 9.93 -17.41 -8.94
C ASP A 220 11.16 -18.30 -9.10
N LYS A 221 11.45 -18.74 -10.35
CA LYS A 221 12.66 -19.52 -10.64
C LYS A 221 13.95 -18.78 -10.36
N PHE A 222 13.94 -17.46 -10.58
CA PHE A 222 15.14 -16.66 -10.31
C PHE A 222 15.31 -16.46 -8.80
N LEU A 223 14.23 -16.28 -8.04
CA LEU A 223 14.29 -16.24 -6.58
C LEU A 223 14.87 -17.53 -6.00
N ASP A 224 14.45 -18.70 -6.52
CA ASP A 224 15.03 -19.99 -6.12
C ASP A 224 16.54 -20.01 -6.40
N VAL A 225 16.97 -19.54 -7.59
CA VAL A 225 18.40 -19.44 -7.92
C VAL A 225 19.14 -18.50 -6.96
N VAL A 226 18.56 -17.35 -6.62
CA VAL A 226 19.16 -16.39 -5.68
C VAL A 226 19.35 -17.05 -4.31
N LYS A 227 18.31 -17.71 -3.79
CA LYS A 227 18.38 -18.41 -2.50
C LYS A 227 19.44 -19.52 -2.51
N ASP A 228 19.41 -20.38 -3.50
CA ASP A 228 20.35 -21.51 -3.60
C ASP A 228 21.79 -21.03 -3.67
N GLU A 229 22.10 -20.07 -4.54
CA GLU A 229 23.47 -19.58 -4.75
C GLU A 229 24.02 -18.76 -3.57
N LEU A 230 23.16 -17.97 -2.89
CA LEU A 230 23.56 -17.26 -1.68
C LEU A 230 23.80 -18.24 -0.54
N THR A 231 22.95 -19.24 -0.36
CA THR A 231 23.13 -20.29 0.65
C THR A 231 24.45 -21.04 0.40
N ASP A 232 24.71 -21.48 -0.82
CA ASP A 232 25.96 -22.17 -1.19
C ASP A 232 27.20 -21.28 -0.93
N TYR A 233 27.10 -19.97 -1.19
CA TYR A 233 28.17 -18.99 -0.95
C TYR A 233 28.44 -18.79 0.54
N ASP A 234 27.39 -18.63 1.33
CA ASP A 234 27.48 -18.42 2.77
C ASP A 234 28.00 -19.68 3.47
N GLU A 235 27.50 -20.87 3.08
CA GLU A 235 28.04 -22.15 3.57
C GLU A 235 29.54 -22.30 3.26
N ALA A 236 29.96 -21.85 2.08
CA ALA A 236 31.41 -21.89 1.73
C ALA A 236 32.25 -20.95 2.58
N ILE A 237 31.75 -19.75 2.92
CA ILE A 237 32.41 -18.80 3.82
C ILE A 237 32.49 -19.36 5.24
N VAL A 238 31.36 -19.83 5.77
CA VAL A 238 31.30 -20.43 7.10
C VAL A 238 32.24 -21.62 7.20
N LYS A 239 32.19 -22.52 6.22
CA LYS A 239 33.06 -23.70 6.18
C LYS A 239 34.54 -23.32 6.14
N ALA A 240 34.94 -22.34 5.33
CA ALA A 240 36.32 -21.89 5.29
C ALA A 240 36.81 -21.36 6.64
N GLN A 241 35.97 -20.64 7.37
CA GLN A 241 36.26 -20.13 8.71
C GLN A 241 36.33 -21.27 9.75
N VAL A 242 35.37 -22.22 9.71
CA VAL A 242 35.38 -23.40 10.57
C VAL A 242 36.60 -24.26 10.30
N ASP A 243 37.00 -24.47 9.05
CA ASP A 243 38.25 -25.21 8.69
C ASP A 243 39.49 -24.48 9.25
N GLU A 244 39.59 -23.15 9.16
CA GLU A 244 40.67 -22.36 9.74
C GLU A 244 40.69 -22.43 11.29
N LEU A 245 39.54 -22.34 11.93
CA LEU A 245 39.41 -22.48 13.38
C LEU A 245 39.82 -23.87 13.84
N THR A 246 39.43 -24.91 13.11
CA THR A 246 39.78 -26.31 13.38
C THR A 246 41.31 -26.52 13.29
N ASP A 247 41.92 -26.03 12.21
CA ASP A 247 43.40 -26.08 12.04
C ASP A 247 44.13 -25.35 13.20
N ARG A 248 43.62 -24.22 13.65
CA ARG A 248 44.15 -23.46 14.79
C ARG A 248 44.02 -24.22 16.10
N LEU A 249 42.85 -24.84 16.34
CA LEU A 249 42.60 -25.66 17.53
C LEU A 249 43.47 -26.91 17.57
N GLU A 250 43.57 -27.65 16.45
CA GLU A 250 44.46 -28.83 16.35
C GLU A 250 45.92 -28.47 16.70
N LYS A 251 46.42 -27.43 16.06
CA LYS A 251 47.82 -26.99 16.30
C LYS A 251 48.02 -26.52 17.73
N ALA A 252 47.11 -25.78 18.31
CA ALA A 252 47.19 -25.31 19.68
C ALA A 252 47.09 -26.48 20.66
N GLY A 253 46.20 -27.47 20.36
CA GLY A 253 46.03 -28.68 21.17
C GLY A 253 47.33 -29.51 21.26
N GLU A 254 47.99 -29.70 20.09
CA GLU A 254 49.28 -30.38 20.07
C GLU A 254 50.35 -29.65 20.91
N GLU A 255 50.49 -28.33 20.75
CA GLU A 255 51.45 -27.51 21.51
C GLU A 255 51.18 -27.50 22.99
N TYR A 256 49.90 -27.32 23.35
CA TYR A 256 49.47 -27.32 24.76
C TYR A 256 49.75 -28.68 25.41
N GLY A 257 49.36 -29.78 24.73
CA GLY A 257 49.58 -31.14 25.20
C GLY A 257 51.07 -31.43 25.42
N GLU A 258 51.95 -31.02 24.49
CA GLU A 258 53.39 -31.18 24.63
C GLU A 258 53.98 -30.39 25.82
N ILE A 259 53.58 -29.13 26.01
CA ILE A 259 54.01 -28.27 27.09
C ILE A 259 53.52 -28.84 28.42
N TYR A 260 52.25 -29.20 28.49
CA TYR A 260 51.63 -29.73 29.72
C TYR A 260 52.24 -31.08 30.13
N LYS A 261 52.43 -31.96 29.13
CA LYS A 261 53.15 -33.24 29.37
C LYS A 261 54.59 -33.05 29.88
N ARG A 262 55.30 -32.12 29.28
CA ARG A 262 56.65 -31.77 29.74
C ARG A 262 56.63 -31.22 31.15
N SER A 263 55.73 -30.32 31.48
CA SER A 263 55.55 -29.75 32.79
C SER A 263 55.21 -30.83 33.83
N PHE A 264 54.42 -31.82 33.40
CA PHE A 264 54.10 -32.99 34.25
C PHE A 264 55.33 -33.88 34.45
N GLU A 265 56.06 -34.19 33.36
CA GLU A 265 57.34 -35.01 33.48
C GLU A 265 58.37 -34.32 34.36
N ASP A 266 58.54 -32.99 34.22
CA ASP A 266 59.44 -32.19 35.09
C ASP A 266 58.98 -32.24 36.53
N LYS A 267 57.64 -32.15 36.78
CA LYS A 267 57.09 -32.25 38.13
C LYS A 267 57.25 -33.63 38.73
N VAL A 268 57.07 -34.69 37.95
CA VAL A 268 57.34 -36.05 38.38
C VAL A 268 58.81 -36.25 38.74
N SER A 269 59.76 -35.70 37.94
CA SER A 269 61.18 -35.71 38.21
C SER A 269 61.56 -34.97 39.52
N GLU A 270 60.98 -33.76 39.68
CA GLU A 270 61.18 -32.97 40.92
C GLU A 270 60.66 -33.72 42.13
N ILE A 271 59.55 -34.36 42.07
CA ILE A 271 58.96 -35.12 43.18
C ILE A 271 59.71 -36.36 43.48
N THR A 272 60.15 -37.06 42.42
CA THR A 272 61.01 -38.26 42.60
C THR A 272 62.29 -37.88 43.28
N ASP A 273 62.93 -36.76 42.86
CA ASP A 273 64.14 -36.24 43.50
C ASP A 273 63.88 -35.79 44.97
N ASN A 274 62.66 -35.15 45.17
CA ASN A 274 62.30 -34.72 46.52
C ASN A 274 61.96 -35.94 47.42
N ALA A 275 61.29 -36.96 46.85
CA ALA A 275 61.00 -38.21 47.52
C ALA A 275 62.27 -38.97 47.92
N GLU A 276 63.23 -39.01 46.98
CA GLU A 276 64.51 -39.59 47.26
C GLU A 276 65.27 -38.83 48.36
N LYS A 277 65.23 -37.51 48.31
CA LYS A 277 65.82 -36.64 49.35
C LYS A 277 65.07 -36.69 50.68
N GLY A 278 63.71 -36.63 50.56
CA GLY A 278 62.82 -36.63 51.67
C GLY A 278 62.63 -37.97 52.37
N GLY A 279 62.92 -39.10 51.64
CA GLY A 279 62.88 -40.45 52.23
C GLY A 279 63.77 -40.65 53.40
N ARG A 280 64.65 -39.72 53.62
CA ARG A 280 65.52 -39.69 54.81
C ARG A 280 65.00 -38.80 55.91
N GLU A 281 64.17 -37.90 55.66
CA GLU A 281 63.58 -36.94 56.59
C GLU A 281 62.12 -37.05 56.80
N TYR A 282 61.62 -38.15 56.71
CA TYR A 282 60.18 -38.44 56.64
C TYR A 282 59.39 -37.82 57.79
N ALA A 283 58.47 -37.26 57.47
CA ALA A 283 57.11 -37.60 57.49
C ALA A 283 56.24 -37.01 58.61
N GLU A 284 56.49 -35.92 59.17
CA GLU A 284 55.59 -35.44 60.26
C GLU A 284 54.68 -34.25 59.94
N LEU A 285 54.64 -33.74 58.76
CA LEU A 285 53.99 -32.46 58.56
C LEU A 285 52.74 -32.42 57.62
N TYR A 286 52.10 -33.57 57.56
CA TYR A 286 51.16 -33.83 56.49
C TYR A 286 49.77 -33.19 56.58
N GLN A 287 49.30 -33.10 57.78
CA GLN A 287 47.82 -32.86 57.91
C GLN A 287 47.39 -31.38 57.86
N LYS A 288 48.32 -30.47 58.28
CA LYS A 288 47.95 -29.07 58.46
C LYS A 288 47.85 -28.22 57.21
N SER A 289 48.61 -28.68 56.21
CA SER A 289 48.63 -27.88 54.92
C SER A 289 47.44 -28.06 54.00
N ILE A 290 46.70 -29.16 54.10
CA ILE A 290 45.59 -29.49 53.22
C ILE A 290 44.29 -28.76 53.62
N GLU A 291 44.00 -28.73 54.94
CA GLU A 291 42.78 -28.05 55.37
C GLU A 291 42.84 -26.54 55.12
N ALA A 292 44.02 -25.92 55.23
CA ALA A 292 44.20 -24.51 54.94
C ALA A 292 44.04 -24.20 53.45
N LYS A 293 44.57 -25.12 52.61
CA LYS A 293 44.49 -24.89 51.15
C LYS A 293 43.11 -25.10 50.55
N LEU A 294 42.36 -26.08 51.03
CA LEU A 294 41.00 -26.34 50.62
C LEU A 294 40.03 -25.19 50.99
N THR A 295 40.25 -24.60 52.16
CA THR A 295 39.44 -23.45 52.58
C THR A 295 39.71 -22.23 51.72
N GLU A 296 40.97 -21.96 51.38
CA GLU A 296 41.38 -20.84 50.53
C GLU A 296 40.79 -20.94 49.12
N VAL A 297 40.84 -22.13 48.52
CA VAL A 297 40.31 -22.33 47.15
C VAL A 297 38.77 -22.22 47.12
N SER A 298 38.08 -22.74 48.16
CA SER A 298 36.63 -22.67 48.25
C SER A 298 36.10 -21.24 48.43
N GLU A 299 36.80 -20.41 49.20
CA GLU A 299 36.41 -19.00 49.37
C GLU A 299 36.61 -18.17 48.08
N LYS A 300 37.75 -18.38 47.39
CA LYS A 300 38.05 -17.70 46.14
C LYS A 300 37.07 -18.09 45.00
N ALA A 301 36.71 -19.37 44.91
CA ALA A 301 35.73 -19.85 43.94
C ALA A 301 34.35 -19.24 44.18
N ARG A 302 33.90 -19.11 45.41
CA ARG A 302 32.61 -18.47 45.75
C ARG A 302 32.60 -16.99 45.42
N ALA A 303 33.68 -16.26 45.74
CA ALA A 303 33.75 -14.83 45.44
C ALA A 303 33.81 -14.57 43.94
N GLY A 304 34.59 -15.35 43.18
CA GLY A 304 34.73 -15.21 41.74
C GLY A 304 33.46 -15.56 40.97
N ALA A 305 32.71 -16.56 41.40
CA ALA A 305 31.44 -16.94 40.76
C ALA A 305 30.35 -15.85 40.86
N ALA A 306 30.28 -15.17 42.00
CA ALA A 306 29.36 -14.08 42.23
C ALA A 306 29.68 -12.89 41.31
N GLU A 307 30.94 -12.55 41.14
CA GLU A 307 31.41 -11.45 40.34
C GLU A 307 31.28 -11.75 38.83
N TYR A 308 31.61 -12.96 38.38
CA TYR A 308 31.43 -13.42 37.01
C TYR A 308 29.96 -13.32 36.56
N ALA A 309 29.03 -13.78 37.42
CA ALA A 309 27.59 -13.68 37.16
C ALA A 309 27.12 -12.23 37.06
N GLN A 310 27.63 -11.34 37.88
CA GLN A 310 27.27 -9.93 37.88
C GLN A 310 27.76 -9.20 36.63
N ILE A 311 28.97 -9.44 36.18
CA ILE A 311 29.56 -8.84 34.99
C ILE A 311 28.80 -9.34 33.76
N MET A 312 28.49 -10.61 33.64
CA MET A 312 27.76 -11.20 32.53
C MET A 312 26.34 -10.69 32.44
N MET A 313 25.64 -10.48 33.55
CA MET A 313 24.30 -9.89 33.58
C MET A 313 24.28 -8.40 33.18
N THR A 314 25.39 -7.69 33.43
CA THR A 314 25.43 -6.23 33.24
C THR A 314 25.91 -5.87 31.83
N THR A 315 26.83 -6.65 31.25
CA THR A 315 27.49 -6.31 29.98
C THR A 315 27.02 -7.15 28.78
N GLY A 316 26.37 -8.29 29.02
CA GLY A 316 25.96 -9.24 27.95
C GLY A 316 27.13 -9.97 27.30
N ALA A 317 28.37 -9.76 27.76
CA ALA A 317 29.60 -10.40 27.26
C ALA A 317 30.18 -11.30 28.30
N LYS A 318 30.79 -12.43 27.91
CA LYS A 318 31.51 -13.32 28.81
C LYS A 318 32.71 -12.59 29.42
N PRO A 319 32.81 -12.49 30.75
CA PRO A 319 34.00 -11.93 31.37
C PRO A 319 35.23 -12.84 31.14
N SER A 320 36.36 -12.24 30.95
CA SER A 320 37.65 -12.91 31.02
C SER A 320 38.08 -13.04 32.48
N ARG A 321 39.06 -13.88 32.72
CA ARG A 321 39.66 -14.02 34.07
C ARG A 321 40.17 -12.70 34.65
N SER A 322 40.69 -11.83 33.77
CA SER A 322 41.17 -10.49 34.13
C SER A 322 40.09 -9.49 34.52
N ASP A 323 38.85 -9.80 34.23
CA ASP A 323 37.70 -8.93 34.57
C ASP A 323 37.16 -9.20 35.97
N LEU A 324 37.65 -10.27 36.63
CA LEU A 324 37.32 -10.57 38.04
C LEU A 324 38.29 -9.85 38.98
N SER A 325 37.75 -9.25 40.02
CA SER A 325 38.55 -8.64 41.05
C SER A 325 39.22 -9.68 41.99
N VAL A 326 38.72 -10.92 41.95
CA VAL A 326 39.26 -12.06 42.71
C VAL A 326 40.30 -12.78 41.87
N ASP A 327 41.53 -12.84 42.35
CA ASP A 327 42.60 -13.60 41.70
C ASP A 327 42.39 -15.10 41.94
N VAL A 328 41.91 -15.77 40.89
CA VAL A 328 41.64 -17.22 40.81
C VAL A 328 42.51 -17.85 39.74
N ASP A 329 43.01 -19.07 39.98
CA ASP A 329 43.76 -19.81 38.97
C ASP A 329 42.84 -20.33 37.84
N ASP A 330 43.41 -20.83 36.77
CA ASP A 330 42.69 -21.29 35.59
C ASP A 330 41.72 -22.44 35.85
N TYR A 331 42.03 -23.28 36.82
CA TYR A 331 41.16 -24.37 37.25
C TYR A 331 39.96 -23.84 38.06
N THR A 332 40.19 -22.98 39.03
CA THR A 332 39.15 -22.34 39.83
C THR A 332 38.25 -21.48 38.91
N PHE A 333 38.84 -20.79 37.92
CA PHE A 333 38.08 -20.00 36.92
C PHE A 333 37.20 -20.88 36.04
N SER A 334 37.67 -22.05 35.58
CA SER A 334 36.86 -22.95 34.77
C SER A 334 35.67 -23.51 35.55
N LEU A 335 35.83 -23.75 36.85
CA LEU A 335 34.71 -24.11 37.77
C LEU A 335 33.70 -22.97 37.92
N ILE A 336 34.20 -21.73 38.03
CA ILE A 336 33.37 -20.52 38.11
C ILE A 336 32.59 -20.36 36.79
N GLU A 337 33.30 -20.44 35.66
CA GLU A 337 32.70 -20.32 34.34
C GLU A 337 31.66 -21.41 34.07
N GLY A 338 32.00 -22.67 34.33
CA GLY A 338 31.09 -23.81 34.18
C GLY A 338 29.83 -23.65 35.02
N THR A 339 30.00 -23.26 36.29
CA THR A 339 28.88 -23.11 37.23
C THR A 339 27.97 -21.95 36.86
N VAL A 340 28.53 -20.80 36.53
CA VAL A 340 27.74 -19.61 36.19
C VAL A 340 27.04 -19.75 34.81
N ASN A 341 27.70 -20.33 33.80
CA ASN A 341 27.08 -20.61 32.52
C ASN A 341 25.95 -21.62 32.64
N ALA A 342 26.10 -22.66 33.44
CA ALA A 342 25.03 -23.61 33.68
C ALA A 342 23.85 -22.95 34.39
N MET A 343 24.07 -22.10 35.37
CA MET A 343 22.99 -21.31 36.03
C MET A 343 22.26 -20.37 35.07
N LEU A 344 22.94 -19.74 34.12
CA LEU A 344 22.38 -18.78 33.20
C LEU A 344 21.67 -19.44 32.00
N THR A 345 22.07 -20.65 31.63
CA THR A 345 21.43 -21.41 30.52
C THR A 345 20.36 -22.38 30.96
N GLY A 346 20.10 -22.43 32.28
CA GLY A 346 19.07 -23.32 32.84
C GLY A 346 19.47 -24.80 32.86
N GLY A 347 20.77 -25.10 32.74
CA GLY A 347 21.34 -26.43 32.90
C GLY A 347 21.86 -26.65 34.32
N GLU A 348 21.80 -27.88 34.83
CA GLU A 348 22.44 -28.25 36.08
C GLU A 348 23.95 -28.29 35.90
N ALA A 349 24.69 -27.52 36.75
CA ALA A 349 26.14 -27.59 36.80
C ALA A 349 26.54 -28.83 37.60
N GLU A 350 27.19 -29.79 36.95
CA GLU A 350 27.93 -30.82 37.67
C GLU A 350 29.22 -30.16 38.25
N ALA A 351 29.07 -29.58 39.40
CA ALA A 351 30.25 -29.23 40.20
C ALA A 351 30.78 -30.53 40.89
N PRO A 352 32.08 -30.72 40.88
CA PRO A 352 32.62 -31.85 41.65
C PRO A 352 32.17 -31.72 43.11
N SER A 353 31.65 -32.80 43.64
CA SER A 353 31.12 -32.81 44.97
C SER A 353 32.25 -32.51 45.94
N GLN A 354 31.93 -31.79 47.00
CA GLN A 354 32.90 -31.49 48.09
C GLN A 354 33.47 -32.79 48.70
N GLN A 355 32.75 -33.90 48.57
CA GLN A 355 33.16 -35.23 48.99
C GLN A 355 34.23 -35.83 48.06
N GLU A 356 34.12 -35.66 46.77
CA GLU A 356 35.16 -36.11 45.83
C GLU A 356 36.50 -35.37 46.01
N LEU A 357 36.40 -34.08 46.33
CA LEU A 357 37.60 -33.32 46.72
C LEU A 357 38.17 -33.75 48.08
N ILE A 358 37.30 -34.06 49.01
CA ILE A 358 37.71 -34.49 50.35
C ILE A 358 38.27 -35.92 50.30
N ASP A 359 37.63 -36.85 49.57
CA ASP A 359 38.10 -38.26 49.48
C ASP A 359 39.47 -38.34 48.78
N HIS A 360 39.74 -37.49 47.81
CA HIS A 360 41.01 -37.44 47.12
C HIS A 360 42.20 -37.01 48.06
N TYR A 361 41.89 -36.15 49.02
CA TYR A 361 42.91 -35.60 49.93
C TYR A 361 42.92 -36.20 51.29
N LEU A 362 41.80 -36.71 51.80
CA LEU A 362 41.71 -37.30 53.14
C LEU A 362 42.29 -38.70 53.22
N ASP A 363 42.20 -39.54 52.17
CA ASP A 363 42.76 -40.90 52.20
C ASP A 363 44.25 -40.92 52.21
N GLN A 364 44.87 -39.81 51.94
CA GLN A 364 46.34 -39.71 51.92
C GLN A 364 46.97 -39.14 53.24
N VAL A 365 46.17 -38.73 54.17
CA VAL A 365 46.58 -37.91 55.31
C VAL A 365 46.41 -38.61 56.67
N LYS A 366 46.85 -39.75 56.81
CA LYS A 366 46.72 -40.40 58.09
C LYS A 366 48.00 -40.76 58.78
N LYS A 367 49.08 -40.03 58.62
CA LYS A 367 50.33 -40.24 59.34
C LYS A 367 51.19 -38.97 59.42
N PRO A 368 52.24 -39.03 60.15
CA PRO A 368 52.80 -37.90 60.89
C PRO A 368 52.94 -36.58 60.14
N GLU A 369 53.00 -35.48 60.83
CA GLU A 369 52.95 -34.12 60.40
C GLU A 369 54.13 -33.75 59.43
N ARG A 370 53.75 -33.33 58.22
CA ARG A 370 54.72 -32.87 57.20
C ARG A 370 55.58 -31.70 57.65
N SER A 371 55.13 -30.98 58.65
CA SER A 371 55.84 -29.84 59.28
C SER A 371 57.16 -30.17 59.97
N GLU A 372 57.50 -31.45 60.12
CA GLU A 372 58.72 -31.88 60.77
C GLU A 372 59.79 -32.25 59.76
N LEU A 373 59.52 -32.26 58.47
CA LEU A 373 60.53 -32.42 57.43
C LEU A 373 61.23 -31.11 57.17
N SER A 374 62.51 -31.14 56.93
CA SER A 374 63.29 -29.98 56.48
C SER A 374 63.09 -29.70 55.00
N ILE A 375 62.46 -30.62 54.31
CA ILE A 375 62.03 -30.51 52.88
C ILE A 375 60.53 -30.34 52.88
N ASP A 376 60.03 -29.30 52.15
CA ASP A 376 58.63 -29.12 51.93
C ASP A 376 58.14 -30.12 50.85
N VAL A 377 57.48 -31.19 51.19
CA VAL A 377 56.95 -32.23 50.33
C VAL A 377 55.46 -32.28 50.49
N ASP A 378 54.78 -32.56 49.35
CA ASP A 378 53.31 -32.70 49.31
C ASP A 378 52.83 -34.07 49.77
N ASP A 379 51.54 -34.29 49.80
CA ASP A 379 50.94 -35.48 50.44
C ASP A 379 51.24 -36.77 49.75
N PHE A 380 51.26 -36.71 48.38
CA PHE A 380 51.60 -37.89 47.60
C PHE A 380 53.06 -38.24 47.69
N THR A 381 53.96 -37.26 47.56
CA THR A 381 55.38 -37.42 47.82
C THR A 381 55.61 -37.95 49.19
N PHE A 382 54.81 -37.42 50.14
CA PHE A 382 54.87 -37.94 51.50
C PHE A 382 54.36 -39.37 51.58
N SER A 383 53.27 -39.77 50.87
CA SER A 383 52.86 -41.16 50.84
C SER A 383 53.82 -42.11 50.13
N ILE A 384 54.54 -41.59 49.12
CA ILE A 384 55.65 -42.33 48.46
C ILE A 384 56.76 -42.52 49.49
N ILE A 385 57.11 -41.43 50.15
CA ILE A 385 58.12 -41.46 51.23
C ILE A 385 57.66 -42.44 52.31
N GLU A 386 56.32 -42.32 52.71
CA GLU A 386 55.81 -43.20 53.75
C GLU A 386 55.75 -44.69 53.29
N ARG A 387 55.23 -44.96 52.10
CA ARG A 387 55.13 -46.30 51.53
C ARG A 387 56.55 -46.90 51.31
N SER A 388 57.42 -46.10 50.74
CA SER A 388 58.84 -46.54 50.55
C SER A 388 59.56 -46.85 51.88
N VAL A 389 59.27 -46.00 52.90
CA VAL A 389 59.84 -46.22 54.21
C VAL A 389 59.16 -47.35 54.95
N ASP A 390 57.74 -47.45 54.83
CA ASP A 390 57.01 -48.57 55.39
C ASP A 390 57.41 -49.90 54.73
N ALA A 391 57.66 -49.92 53.41
CA ALA A 391 58.13 -51.08 52.63
C ALA A 391 59.57 -51.42 53.09
N ALA A 392 60.41 -50.38 53.22
CA ALA A 392 61.79 -50.59 53.70
C ALA A 392 61.82 -51.07 55.15
N ILE A 393 60.91 -50.55 56.00
CA ILE A 393 60.82 -50.94 57.43
C ILE A 393 60.19 -52.35 57.53
N ARG A 394 59.30 -52.74 56.63
CA ARG A 394 58.60 -54.06 56.57
C ARG A 394 59.39 -55.11 55.77
N GLY A 395 60.48 -54.70 55.10
CA GLY A 395 61.29 -55.63 54.30
C GLY A 395 60.67 -56.07 53.00
N GLY A 396 59.78 -55.30 52.50
CA GLY A 396 59.19 -55.53 51.14
C GLY A 396 59.84 -54.66 50.05
N GLU A 397 59.84 -55.11 48.83
CA GLU A 397 60.19 -54.23 47.70
C GLU A 397 59.07 -53.27 47.41
N TYR A 398 59.42 -51.93 47.45
CA TYR A 398 58.53 -50.87 46.97
C TYR A 398 58.76 -50.68 45.49
N SER A 399 57.74 -50.95 44.71
CA SER A 399 57.79 -50.86 43.23
C SER A 399 57.59 -49.42 42.69
N GLY A 400 57.62 -48.48 43.56
CA GLY A 400 57.39 -47.11 43.19
C GLY A 400 55.92 -46.85 42.70
N PRO A 401 55.46 -45.62 42.70
CA PRO A 401 54.17 -45.31 42.13
C PRO A 401 54.16 -45.49 40.61
N THR A 402 53.04 -45.98 40.10
CA THR A 402 52.83 -46.06 38.61
C THR A 402 52.63 -44.66 38.00
N GLU A 403 52.84 -44.56 36.70
CA GLU A 403 52.59 -43.29 35.97
C GLU A 403 51.15 -42.78 36.17
N GLU A 404 50.19 -43.68 36.30
CA GLU A 404 48.79 -43.39 36.65
C GLU A 404 48.64 -42.81 38.03
N GLU A 405 49.38 -43.35 39.03
CA GLU A 405 49.35 -42.82 40.41
C GLU A 405 50.04 -41.44 40.51
N PHE A 406 51.04 -41.13 39.69
CA PHE A 406 51.65 -39.80 39.59
C PHE A 406 50.70 -38.83 38.92
N ARG A 407 49.99 -39.29 37.90
CA ARG A 407 48.96 -38.51 37.20
C ARG A 407 47.87 -38.09 38.16
N ASP A 408 47.30 -39.05 38.82
CA ASP A 408 46.18 -38.81 39.76
C ASP A 408 46.54 -37.88 40.89
N ALA A 409 47.86 -37.91 41.32
CA ALA A 409 48.33 -37.12 42.45
C ALA A 409 48.74 -35.69 42.05
N TYR A 410 49.24 -35.46 40.85
CA TYR A 410 49.97 -34.24 40.50
C TYR A 410 49.53 -33.56 39.24
N LEU A 411 48.72 -34.21 38.42
CA LEU A 411 48.25 -33.58 37.18
C LEU A 411 47.54 -32.23 37.50
N ASP A 412 46.74 -32.18 38.55
CA ASP A 412 46.07 -30.98 38.98
C ASP A 412 46.99 -29.94 39.67
N THR A 413 48.19 -30.31 40.00
CA THR A 413 49.13 -29.41 40.67
C THR A 413 50.24 -28.91 39.75
N VAL A 414 50.35 -29.47 38.54
CA VAL A 414 51.23 -29.01 37.48
C VAL A 414 50.69 -27.67 36.93
N GLU A 415 51.62 -26.71 36.79
CA GLU A 415 51.25 -25.44 36.22
C GLU A 415 50.78 -25.67 34.76
N LYS A 416 49.48 -25.45 34.50
CA LYS A 416 48.94 -25.57 33.18
C LYS A 416 49.54 -24.53 32.22
N PRO A 417 49.81 -24.89 30.97
CA PRO A 417 50.32 -23.94 30.00
C PRO A 417 49.38 -22.72 29.88
N ARG A 418 49.99 -21.55 29.76
CA ARG A 418 49.24 -20.31 29.55
C ARG A 418 49.03 -20.05 28.10
N ARG A 419 47.94 -19.39 27.74
CA ARG A 419 47.63 -18.96 26.38
C ARG A 419 48.84 -18.27 25.66
N GLU A 420 49.62 -17.46 26.40
CA GLU A 420 50.76 -16.72 25.88
C GLU A 420 51.98 -17.63 25.54
N GLU A 421 51.97 -18.88 25.96
CA GLU A 421 53.02 -19.87 25.67
C GLU A 421 52.78 -20.64 24.36
N LEU A 422 51.53 -20.51 23.82
CA LEU A 422 51.21 -21.11 22.54
C LEU A 422 51.64 -20.22 21.36
N SER A 423 52.05 -20.84 20.26
CA SER A 423 52.43 -20.12 19.04
C SER A 423 51.24 -19.56 18.28
N VAL A 424 50.02 -20.05 18.59
CA VAL A 424 48.73 -19.64 17.97
C VAL A 424 48.01 -18.72 18.92
N GLN A 425 47.49 -17.59 18.42
CA GLN A 425 46.64 -16.72 19.20
C GLN A 425 45.21 -17.30 19.24
N LEU A 426 44.73 -17.57 20.43
CA LEU A 426 43.38 -18.03 20.71
C LEU A 426 42.69 -17.02 21.64
N ASP A 427 41.35 -16.88 21.55
CA ASP A 427 40.58 -16.19 22.58
C ASP A 427 40.32 -17.11 23.80
N ASP A 428 39.53 -16.63 24.73
CA ASP A 428 39.29 -17.37 25.97
C ASP A 428 38.38 -18.61 25.75
N PHE A 429 37.50 -18.60 24.73
CA PHE A 429 36.62 -19.71 24.41
C PHE A 429 37.39 -20.84 23.71
N LEU A 430 38.11 -20.53 22.64
CA LEU A 430 38.93 -21.51 21.91
C LEU A 430 40.06 -22.07 22.76
N PHE A 431 40.65 -21.24 23.66
CA PHE A 431 41.66 -21.73 24.62
C PHE A 431 41.06 -22.72 25.61
N GLY A 432 39.79 -22.47 26.08
CA GLY A 432 39.05 -23.40 26.95
C GLY A 432 38.85 -24.77 26.27
N ILE A 433 38.50 -24.81 24.99
CA ILE A 433 38.40 -26.07 24.24
C ILE A 433 39.74 -26.82 24.19
N VAL A 434 40.85 -26.13 23.94
CA VAL A 434 42.20 -26.72 23.90
C VAL A 434 42.58 -27.28 25.27
N GLU A 435 42.26 -26.56 26.35
CA GLU A 435 42.51 -26.98 27.71
C GLU A 435 41.72 -28.23 28.07
N ASP A 436 40.38 -28.23 27.74
CA ASP A 436 39.50 -29.36 28.05
C ASP A 436 39.88 -30.62 27.25
N ALA A 437 40.20 -30.43 25.96
CA ALA A 437 40.66 -31.54 25.09
C ALA A 437 41.97 -32.18 25.62
N ALA A 438 42.96 -31.34 25.98
CA ALA A 438 44.23 -31.85 26.49
C ALA A 438 44.05 -32.47 27.89
N ASP A 439 43.22 -31.92 28.75
CA ASP A 439 42.86 -32.50 30.04
C ASP A 439 42.15 -33.85 29.88
N ALA A 440 41.26 -33.98 28.91
CA ALA A 440 40.56 -35.22 28.60
C ALA A 440 41.53 -36.29 28.09
N GLU A 441 42.48 -35.95 27.20
CA GLU A 441 43.47 -36.86 26.68
C GLU A 441 44.43 -37.33 27.79
N LEU A 442 44.93 -36.40 28.60
CA LEU A 442 45.85 -36.73 29.70
C LEU A 442 45.21 -37.57 30.81
N ASN A 443 43.90 -37.37 31.01
CA ASN A 443 43.07 -38.14 32.01
C ASN A 443 42.47 -39.41 31.39
N GLY A 444 42.68 -39.72 30.12
CA GLY A 444 42.11 -40.88 29.41
C GLY A 444 40.59 -40.83 29.34
N ARG A 445 40.02 -39.65 29.23
CA ARG A 445 38.57 -39.40 29.03
C ARG A 445 38.34 -39.09 27.56
N ASP A 446 37.15 -39.43 27.06
CA ASP A 446 36.68 -38.99 25.73
C ASP A 446 36.33 -37.49 25.80
N PHE A 447 36.84 -36.71 24.85
CA PHE A 447 36.51 -35.32 24.66
C PHE A 447 35.38 -35.22 23.63
N GLU A 448 34.27 -34.56 23.96
CA GLU A 448 33.24 -34.18 23.03
C GLU A 448 33.52 -32.75 22.57
N MET A 449 33.64 -32.54 21.25
CA MET A 449 33.78 -31.21 20.68
C MET A 449 32.48 -30.45 20.94
N PRO A 450 32.54 -29.14 21.26
CA PRO A 450 31.32 -28.30 21.34
C PRO A 450 30.49 -28.41 20.08
N ALA A 451 29.18 -28.23 20.18
CA ALA A 451 28.28 -28.25 19.02
C ALA A 451 28.59 -27.06 18.07
N ASP A 452 28.31 -27.24 16.80
CA ASP A 452 28.57 -26.21 15.76
C ASP A 452 27.94 -24.85 16.14
N GLU A 453 26.79 -24.84 16.82
CA GLU A 453 26.09 -23.64 17.31
C GLU A 453 26.93 -22.83 18.34
N GLU A 454 27.85 -23.45 19.06
CA GLU A 454 28.72 -22.77 20.04
C GLU A 454 29.87 -22.00 19.36
N PHE A 455 30.18 -22.33 18.09
CA PHE A 455 31.16 -21.59 17.27
C PHE A 455 30.57 -20.37 16.57
N ASP A 456 29.25 -20.21 16.63
CA ASP A 456 28.50 -19.13 15.91
C ASP A 456 28.98 -17.70 16.27
N ASN A 457 29.51 -17.52 17.47
CA ASN A 457 30.06 -16.23 17.93
C ASN A 457 31.51 -15.97 17.46
N GLU A 458 32.20 -17.00 16.97
CA GLU A 458 33.57 -16.92 16.47
C GLU A 458 33.63 -16.79 14.95
N ILE A 459 32.48 -17.02 14.28
CA ILE A 459 32.32 -16.87 12.83
C ILE A 459 32.12 -15.39 12.51
N ASP A 460 32.97 -14.84 11.69
CA ASP A 460 32.80 -13.49 11.17
C ASP A 460 31.69 -13.49 10.10
N LYS A 461 30.51 -13.05 10.48
CA LYS A 461 29.33 -12.92 9.61
C LYS A 461 29.42 -11.72 8.64
N THR A 462 30.50 -10.95 8.66
CA THR A 462 30.66 -9.77 7.78
C THR A 462 30.72 -10.11 6.28
N GLY A 463 30.95 -11.35 5.92
CA GLY A 463 30.96 -11.85 4.54
C GLY A 463 29.63 -12.40 4.03
N ILE A 464 28.70 -12.71 4.92
CA ILE A 464 27.38 -13.27 4.59
C ILE A 464 26.52 -12.19 3.94
N ILE A 465 25.79 -12.54 2.87
CA ILE A 465 24.98 -11.62 2.09
C ILE A 465 23.50 -11.96 2.32
N SER A 466 22.71 -11.00 2.81
CA SER A 466 21.27 -11.15 2.98
C SER A 466 20.47 -10.45 1.88
N VAL A 467 19.29 -11.00 1.58
CA VAL A 467 18.32 -10.41 0.67
C VAL A 467 17.33 -9.58 1.47
N ASP A 468 17.39 -8.24 1.33
CA ASP A 468 16.46 -7.35 2.02
C ASP A 468 15.12 -7.24 1.28
N ASN A 469 15.17 -7.18 -0.07
CA ASN A 469 13.96 -7.11 -0.88
C ASN A 469 14.14 -7.83 -2.22
N TYR A 470 13.05 -8.44 -2.69
CA TYR A 470 12.94 -9.03 -4.02
C TYR A 470 11.59 -8.64 -4.63
N ILE A 471 11.62 -7.70 -5.57
CA ILE A 471 10.39 -7.08 -6.09
C ILE A 471 10.36 -7.13 -7.62
N PRO A 472 9.67 -8.09 -8.23
CA PRO A 472 9.38 -8.08 -9.66
C PRO A 472 8.47 -6.91 -10.05
N ARG A 473 8.59 -6.38 -11.27
CA ARG A 473 7.81 -5.21 -11.75
C ARG A 473 6.31 -5.37 -11.55
N TYR A 474 5.74 -6.55 -11.80
CA TYR A 474 4.29 -6.78 -11.66
C TYR A 474 3.80 -6.74 -10.21
N LEU A 475 4.69 -6.84 -9.21
CA LEU A 475 4.39 -6.66 -7.78
C LEU A 475 4.80 -5.29 -7.26
N ASN A 476 5.53 -4.49 -8.05
CA ASN A 476 6.01 -3.18 -7.61
C ASN A 476 4.87 -2.15 -7.64
N GLN A 477 4.34 -1.80 -6.46
CA GLN A 477 3.27 -0.81 -6.32
C GLN A 477 3.69 0.58 -6.80
N ALA A 478 4.96 0.96 -6.64
CA ALA A 478 5.45 2.25 -7.10
C ALA A 478 5.32 2.39 -8.64
N ILE A 479 5.39 1.28 -9.37
CA ILE A 479 5.18 1.22 -10.82
C ILE A 479 3.70 1.05 -11.17
N THR A 480 3.01 0.06 -10.59
CA THR A 480 1.71 -0.43 -11.08
C THR A 480 0.51 0.37 -10.59
N PHE A 481 0.58 0.97 -9.39
CA PHE A 481 -0.57 1.61 -8.76
C PHE A 481 -1.18 2.75 -9.58
N SER A 482 -0.36 3.61 -10.20
CA SER A 482 -0.85 4.74 -10.99
C SER A 482 -1.70 4.33 -12.18
N ILE A 483 -1.32 3.25 -12.89
CA ILE A 483 -2.05 2.77 -14.07
C ILE A 483 -3.31 2.02 -13.69
N GLU A 484 -3.32 1.32 -12.57
CA GLU A 484 -4.50 0.64 -12.03
C GLU A 484 -5.56 1.67 -11.62
N ASP A 485 -5.16 2.76 -10.93
CA ASP A 485 -6.08 3.85 -10.54
C ASP A 485 -6.65 4.58 -11.75
N ILE A 486 -5.82 4.95 -12.74
CA ILE A 486 -6.26 5.53 -14.01
C ILE A 486 -7.27 4.59 -14.74
N GLY A 487 -7.03 3.27 -14.66
CA GLY A 487 -7.93 2.24 -15.17
C GLY A 487 -9.28 2.22 -14.45
N GLY A 488 -9.27 2.30 -13.11
CA GLY A 488 -10.45 2.34 -12.26
C GLY A 488 -11.33 3.58 -12.51
N ASP A 489 -10.71 4.74 -12.67
CA ASP A 489 -11.40 6.00 -12.98
C ASP A 489 -12.11 6.01 -14.34
N GLU A 490 -11.74 5.12 -15.26
CA GLU A 490 -12.42 4.97 -16.56
C GLU A 490 -13.89 4.62 -16.39
N ALA A 491 -14.24 3.77 -15.43
CA ALA A 491 -15.63 3.40 -15.14
C ALA A 491 -16.45 4.60 -14.67
N GLY A 492 -15.93 5.40 -13.75
CA GLY A 492 -16.57 6.64 -13.27
C GLY A 492 -16.78 7.64 -14.41
N THR A 493 -15.79 7.81 -15.27
CA THR A 493 -15.85 8.64 -16.47
C THR A 493 -16.96 8.18 -17.42
N MET A 494 -17.09 6.89 -17.66
CA MET A 494 -18.15 6.32 -18.52
C MET A 494 -19.54 6.57 -17.94
N VAL A 495 -19.76 6.41 -16.64
CA VAL A 495 -21.04 6.78 -15.97
C VAL A 495 -21.39 8.24 -16.26
N MET A 496 -20.43 9.14 -16.07
CA MET A 496 -20.63 10.56 -16.33
C MET A 496 -20.99 10.81 -17.80
N CYS A 497 -20.28 10.20 -18.76
CA CYS A 497 -20.58 10.32 -20.18
C CYS A 497 -21.99 9.81 -20.51
N TYR A 498 -22.43 8.67 -19.98
CA TYR A 498 -23.78 8.15 -20.20
C TYR A 498 -24.86 9.04 -19.58
N MET A 499 -24.64 9.58 -18.39
CA MET A 499 -25.56 10.56 -17.79
C MET A 499 -25.66 11.81 -18.68
N MET A 500 -24.57 12.32 -19.19
CA MET A 500 -24.51 13.47 -20.10
C MET A 500 -25.26 13.18 -21.42
N ILE A 501 -25.07 12.01 -21.99
CA ILE A 501 -25.76 11.57 -23.21
C ILE A 501 -27.29 11.50 -23.00
N ALA A 502 -27.72 10.91 -21.90
CA ALA A 502 -29.16 10.86 -21.55
C ALA A 502 -29.79 12.25 -21.43
N LEU A 503 -29.03 13.16 -20.90
CA LEU A 503 -29.39 14.54 -20.72
C LEU A 503 -29.47 15.33 -22.02
N ILE A 504 -28.51 15.18 -22.92
CA ILE A 504 -28.56 15.74 -24.28
C ILE A 504 -29.82 15.25 -24.98
N ALA A 505 -30.11 13.94 -24.87
CA ALA A 505 -31.32 13.33 -25.40
C ALA A 505 -32.60 14.03 -24.88
N PHE A 506 -32.70 14.22 -23.60
CA PHE A 506 -33.82 14.90 -22.97
C PHE A 506 -33.97 16.35 -23.48
N ILE A 507 -32.90 17.11 -23.56
CA ILE A 507 -32.90 18.49 -24.00
C ILE A 507 -33.34 18.61 -25.46
N PHE A 508 -32.85 17.74 -26.35
CA PHE A 508 -33.30 17.72 -27.72
C PHE A 508 -34.78 17.41 -27.85
N ALA A 509 -35.27 16.38 -27.16
CA ALA A 509 -36.68 16.02 -27.19
C ALA A 509 -37.60 17.17 -26.72
N VAL A 510 -37.20 17.85 -25.65
CA VAL A 510 -37.97 18.99 -25.11
C VAL A 510 -37.90 20.19 -26.05
N THR A 511 -36.69 20.51 -26.54
CA THR A 511 -36.48 21.68 -27.36
C THR A 511 -37.24 21.59 -28.68
N ILE A 512 -37.17 20.46 -29.38
CA ILE A 512 -37.89 20.29 -30.66
C ILE A 512 -39.40 20.25 -30.45
N SER A 513 -39.89 19.59 -29.40
CA SER A 513 -41.30 19.56 -29.02
C SER A 513 -41.89 20.98 -28.80
N ASN A 514 -41.09 21.84 -28.15
CA ASN A 514 -41.48 23.23 -27.89
C ASN A 514 -41.41 24.12 -29.16
N THR A 515 -40.38 23.91 -30.01
CA THR A 515 -40.29 24.63 -31.30
C THR A 515 -41.50 24.36 -32.15
N ILE A 516 -41.95 23.09 -32.29
CA ILE A 516 -43.17 22.74 -33.01
C ILE A 516 -44.39 23.40 -32.42
N THR A 517 -44.49 23.51 -31.10
CA THR A 517 -45.63 24.12 -30.41
C THR A 517 -45.64 25.64 -30.64
N ALA A 518 -44.49 26.30 -30.54
CA ALA A 518 -44.36 27.73 -30.76
C ALA A 518 -44.66 28.15 -32.19
N GLU A 519 -44.29 27.32 -33.15
CA GLU A 519 -44.45 27.59 -34.58
C GLU A 519 -45.65 26.86 -35.22
N ALA A 520 -46.60 26.43 -34.39
CA ALA A 520 -47.75 25.67 -34.83
C ALA A 520 -48.54 26.37 -35.96
N GLY A 521 -48.82 27.69 -35.84
CA GLY A 521 -49.52 28.48 -36.86
C GLY A 521 -48.74 28.47 -38.20
N VAL A 522 -47.43 28.65 -38.18
CA VAL A 522 -46.58 28.64 -39.37
C VAL A 522 -46.54 27.25 -39.99
N ILE A 523 -46.39 26.20 -39.19
CA ILE A 523 -46.43 24.80 -39.66
C ILE A 523 -47.79 24.51 -40.31
N GLY A 524 -48.86 24.97 -39.68
CA GLY A 524 -50.20 24.83 -40.22
C GLY A 524 -50.40 25.52 -41.60
N THR A 525 -49.94 26.76 -41.73
CA THR A 525 -49.99 27.53 -42.97
C THR A 525 -49.08 26.86 -44.06
N LEU A 526 -47.86 26.48 -43.75
CA LEU A 526 -46.96 25.78 -44.71
C LEU A 526 -47.60 24.47 -45.21
N ARG A 527 -48.19 23.70 -44.30
CA ARG A 527 -48.88 22.47 -44.69
C ARG A 527 -50.12 22.69 -45.48
N ALA A 528 -50.86 23.76 -45.18
CA ALA A 528 -52.02 24.16 -45.98
C ALA A 528 -51.60 24.66 -47.39
N SER A 529 -50.44 25.27 -47.53
CA SER A 529 -49.83 25.70 -48.82
C SER A 529 -49.15 24.56 -49.59
N GLY A 530 -49.29 23.31 -49.15
CA GLY A 530 -48.85 22.15 -49.93
C GLY A 530 -47.47 21.57 -49.55
N TYR A 531 -46.77 22.10 -48.56
CA TYR A 531 -45.52 21.51 -48.10
C TYR A 531 -45.75 20.14 -47.46
N THR A 532 -44.89 19.18 -47.81
CA THR A 532 -44.97 17.81 -47.34
C THR A 532 -44.44 17.70 -45.90
N LYS A 533 -44.81 16.62 -45.22
CA LYS A 533 -44.27 16.31 -43.88
C LYS A 533 -42.74 16.16 -43.91
N GLY A 534 -42.24 15.53 -44.98
CA GLY A 534 -40.78 15.28 -45.13
C GLY A 534 -39.97 16.57 -45.31
N GLU A 535 -40.48 17.54 -46.06
CA GLU A 535 -39.85 18.85 -46.24
C GLU A 535 -39.77 19.62 -44.91
N LEU A 536 -40.83 19.57 -44.11
CA LEU A 536 -40.86 20.19 -42.80
C LEU A 536 -39.94 19.48 -41.80
N ILE A 537 -39.90 18.14 -41.79
CA ILE A 537 -38.98 17.38 -40.96
C ILE A 537 -37.55 17.80 -41.30
N ARG A 538 -37.19 17.81 -42.59
CA ARG A 538 -35.88 18.22 -43.06
C ARG A 538 -35.55 19.65 -42.64
N HIS A 539 -36.47 20.59 -42.77
CA HIS A 539 -36.27 21.99 -42.34
C HIS A 539 -35.98 22.13 -40.84
N TYR A 540 -36.80 21.53 -39.98
CA TYR A 540 -36.66 21.64 -38.54
C TYR A 540 -35.51 20.83 -37.98
N MET A 541 -34.93 19.87 -38.74
CA MET A 541 -33.74 19.14 -38.38
C MET A 541 -32.43 19.91 -38.65
N VAL A 542 -32.42 20.86 -39.60
CA VAL A 542 -31.20 21.54 -40.06
C VAL A 542 -30.53 22.34 -38.92
N LEU A 543 -31.31 23.19 -38.20
CA LEU A 543 -30.73 24.02 -37.14
C LEU A 543 -30.15 23.21 -35.96
N PRO A 544 -30.86 22.23 -35.40
CA PRO A 544 -30.28 21.35 -34.38
C PRO A 544 -29.01 20.63 -34.90
N LEU A 545 -29.02 20.15 -36.16
CA LEU A 545 -27.85 19.46 -36.77
C LEU A 545 -26.64 20.39 -36.86
N VAL A 546 -26.83 21.60 -37.37
CA VAL A 546 -25.77 22.61 -37.50
C VAL A 546 -25.19 22.98 -36.13
N VAL A 547 -26.06 23.22 -35.13
CA VAL A 547 -25.62 23.53 -33.75
C VAL A 547 -24.85 22.38 -33.15
N THR A 548 -25.32 21.13 -33.34
CA THR A 548 -24.65 19.93 -32.85
C THR A 548 -23.27 19.73 -33.47
N LEU A 549 -23.17 19.88 -34.82
CA LEU A 549 -21.90 19.76 -35.53
C LEU A 549 -20.87 20.82 -35.10
N PHE A 550 -21.30 22.08 -34.97
CA PHE A 550 -20.40 23.12 -34.48
C PHE A 550 -20.02 22.90 -33.04
N ALA A 551 -20.97 22.45 -32.22
CA ALA A 551 -20.67 22.12 -30.80
C ALA A 551 -19.70 20.93 -30.69
N ALA A 552 -19.82 19.92 -31.58
CA ALA A 552 -18.88 18.81 -31.65
C ALA A 552 -17.46 19.26 -32.02
N VAL A 553 -17.34 20.13 -33.04
CA VAL A 553 -16.02 20.65 -33.43
C VAL A 553 -15.38 21.48 -32.33
N VAL A 554 -16.12 22.46 -31.78
CA VAL A 554 -15.58 23.33 -30.69
C VAL A 554 -15.37 22.54 -29.40
N GLY A 555 -16.29 21.64 -29.06
CA GLY A 555 -16.21 20.82 -27.86
C GLY A 555 -14.99 19.87 -27.90
N ASN A 556 -14.76 19.18 -29.01
CA ASN A 556 -13.57 18.34 -29.16
C ASN A 556 -12.29 19.19 -29.18
N ALA A 557 -12.26 20.32 -29.86
CA ALA A 557 -11.10 21.22 -29.84
C ALA A 557 -10.74 21.64 -28.44
N LEU A 558 -11.72 22.03 -27.62
CA LEU A 558 -11.50 22.34 -26.19
C LEU A 558 -11.18 21.08 -25.37
N GLY A 559 -11.77 19.94 -25.70
CA GLY A 559 -11.51 18.66 -25.07
C GLY A 559 -10.07 18.21 -25.21
N TYR A 560 -9.57 18.21 -26.45
CA TYR A 560 -8.20 17.79 -26.77
C TYR A 560 -7.11 18.82 -26.34
N THR A 561 -7.50 20.03 -25.96
CA THR A 561 -6.56 21.06 -25.53
C THR A 561 -6.73 21.38 -24.04
N VAL A 562 -7.70 22.18 -23.70
CA VAL A 562 -7.88 22.75 -22.35
C VAL A 562 -8.31 21.68 -21.33
N MET A 563 -9.33 20.89 -21.69
CA MET A 563 -9.91 19.94 -20.72
C MET A 563 -9.02 18.73 -20.50
N LYS A 564 -8.33 18.25 -21.56
CA LYS A 564 -7.32 17.21 -21.44
C LYS A 564 -6.20 17.64 -20.48
N GLU A 565 -5.61 18.83 -20.67
CA GLU A 565 -4.58 19.36 -19.78
C GLU A 565 -5.07 19.50 -18.34
N PHE A 566 -6.31 19.94 -18.17
CA PHE A 566 -6.92 20.00 -16.85
C PHE A 566 -6.99 18.61 -16.20
N CYS A 567 -7.47 17.59 -16.91
CA CYS A 567 -7.57 16.23 -16.39
C CYS A 567 -6.18 15.61 -16.13
N VAL A 568 -5.21 15.79 -17.06
CA VAL A 568 -3.82 15.34 -16.83
C VAL A 568 -3.22 15.98 -15.59
N ASN A 569 -3.46 17.28 -15.36
CA ASN A 569 -2.95 17.96 -14.18
C ASN A 569 -3.59 17.46 -12.86
N LEU A 570 -4.79 16.90 -12.90
CA LEU A 570 -5.38 16.22 -11.75
C LEU A 570 -4.55 14.98 -11.39
N TYR A 571 -4.28 14.09 -12.34
CA TYR A 571 -3.44 12.90 -12.12
C TYR A 571 -2.01 13.29 -11.73
N ARG A 572 -1.43 14.27 -12.40
CA ARG A 572 -0.11 14.81 -12.05
C ARG A 572 -0.04 15.51 -10.69
N SER A 573 -1.14 15.70 -10.01
CA SER A 573 -1.13 16.21 -8.62
C SER A 573 -0.83 15.13 -7.60
N SER A 574 -1.02 13.88 -7.97
CA SER A 574 -0.89 12.72 -7.09
C SER A 574 0.22 11.77 -7.55
N TYR A 575 0.45 11.67 -8.87
CA TYR A 575 1.35 10.71 -9.48
C TYR A 575 2.53 11.37 -10.16
N SER A 576 3.71 10.79 -10.02
CA SER A 576 4.96 11.20 -10.67
C SER A 576 5.04 10.60 -12.07
N LEU A 577 4.15 11.05 -12.94
CA LEU A 577 4.07 10.57 -14.31
C LEU A 577 5.10 11.26 -15.21
N THR A 578 5.71 10.47 -16.11
CA THR A 578 6.61 10.95 -17.14
C THR A 578 5.94 11.90 -18.15
N ASP A 579 6.67 12.40 -19.13
CA ASP A 579 6.11 13.19 -20.20
C ASP A 579 5.19 12.33 -21.10
N TYR A 580 4.16 12.95 -21.69
CA TYR A 580 3.18 12.26 -22.52
C TYR A 580 2.93 12.98 -23.83
N VAL A 581 2.51 12.26 -24.83
CA VAL A 581 2.06 12.77 -26.12
C VAL A 581 0.54 12.61 -26.21
N THR A 582 -0.16 13.63 -26.72
CA THR A 582 -1.61 13.55 -26.89
C THR A 582 -1.97 12.52 -27.97
N VAL A 583 -2.73 11.50 -27.59
CA VAL A 583 -3.16 10.43 -28.48
C VAL A 583 -4.57 10.69 -28.97
N TRP A 584 -4.84 10.31 -30.21
CA TRP A 584 -6.20 10.31 -30.73
C TRP A 584 -6.93 9.02 -30.32
N ASP A 585 -8.00 9.18 -29.54
CA ASP A 585 -8.84 8.05 -29.11
C ASP A 585 -10.12 7.96 -29.93
N ALA A 586 -10.32 6.82 -30.60
CA ALA A 586 -11.51 6.52 -31.38
C ALA A 586 -12.78 6.45 -30.52
N SER A 587 -12.68 5.94 -29.29
CA SER A 587 -13.80 5.82 -28.35
C SER A 587 -14.27 7.19 -27.88
N ALA A 588 -13.33 8.08 -27.54
CA ALA A 588 -13.63 9.47 -27.22
C ALA A 588 -14.36 10.17 -28.35
N PHE A 589 -13.92 9.98 -29.61
CA PHE A 589 -14.57 10.55 -30.77
C PHE A 589 -15.99 9.99 -31.00
N ILE A 590 -16.18 8.69 -30.83
CA ILE A 590 -17.50 8.06 -30.96
C ILE A 590 -18.46 8.58 -29.87
N LEU A 591 -18.05 8.58 -28.61
CA LEU A 591 -18.87 9.04 -27.48
C LEU A 591 -19.19 10.54 -27.55
N SER A 592 -18.21 11.36 -27.89
CA SER A 592 -18.34 12.83 -27.88
C SER A 592 -18.99 13.38 -29.14
N THR A 593 -18.84 12.72 -30.30
CA THR A 593 -19.24 13.22 -31.61
C THR A 593 -20.32 12.38 -32.26
N VAL A 594 -20.06 11.09 -32.50
CA VAL A 594 -20.96 10.23 -33.28
C VAL A 594 -22.26 10.00 -32.53
N ILE A 595 -22.21 9.60 -31.28
CA ILE A 595 -23.41 9.30 -30.47
C ILE A 595 -24.30 10.54 -30.30
N PRO A 596 -23.83 11.73 -29.90
CA PRO A 596 -24.66 12.93 -29.79
C PRO A 596 -25.32 13.32 -31.12
N ILE A 597 -24.61 13.21 -32.25
CA ILE A 597 -25.17 13.51 -33.60
C ILE A 597 -26.28 12.49 -33.94
N VAL A 598 -26.01 11.20 -33.83
CA VAL A 598 -26.97 10.13 -34.12
C VAL A 598 -28.20 10.25 -33.22
N MET A 599 -27.99 10.45 -31.92
CA MET A 599 -29.10 10.67 -30.98
C MET A 599 -29.92 11.90 -31.30
N MET A 600 -29.29 13.02 -31.63
CA MET A 600 -29.97 14.23 -32.09
C MET A 600 -30.85 13.94 -33.30
N LEU A 601 -30.30 13.24 -34.28
CA LEU A 601 -31.05 12.86 -35.51
C LEU A 601 -32.24 11.96 -35.16
N ILE A 602 -32.03 10.90 -34.39
CA ILE A 602 -33.10 9.95 -34.04
C ILE A 602 -34.20 10.64 -33.22
N ILE A 603 -33.83 11.35 -32.14
CA ILE A 603 -34.79 11.97 -31.23
C ILE A 603 -35.62 13.03 -31.96
N ASN A 604 -34.94 13.93 -32.69
CA ASN A 604 -35.64 14.97 -33.45
C ASN A 604 -36.53 14.36 -34.53
N PHE A 605 -36.08 13.35 -35.23
CA PHE A 605 -36.88 12.65 -36.25
C PHE A 605 -38.14 11.99 -35.62
N LEU A 606 -37.99 11.29 -34.50
CA LEU A 606 -39.11 10.63 -33.81
C LEU A 606 -40.14 11.67 -33.30
N VAL A 607 -39.66 12.74 -32.67
CA VAL A 607 -40.53 13.80 -32.12
C VAL A 607 -41.22 14.54 -33.24
N LEU A 608 -40.49 14.94 -34.29
CA LEU A 608 -41.06 15.62 -35.46
C LEU A 608 -42.11 14.75 -36.16
N THR A 609 -41.79 13.51 -36.46
CA THR A 609 -42.70 12.57 -37.11
C THR A 609 -43.97 12.35 -36.30
N SER A 610 -43.84 12.18 -34.98
CA SER A 610 -44.96 12.01 -34.04
C SER A 610 -45.89 13.24 -34.04
N ARG A 611 -45.30 14.43 -33.95
CA ARG A 611 -46.07 15.69 -33.85
C ARG A 611 -46.68 16.09 -35.20
N LEU A 612 -45.96 15.93 -36.32
CA LEU A 612 -46.45 16.30 -37.68
C LEU A 612 -47.51 15.31 -38.22
N LYS A 613 -47.89 14.26 -37.50
CA LYS A 613 -49.04 13.41 -37.81
C LYS A 613 -50.38 14.16 -37.66
N LEU A 614 -50.43 15.25 -36.88
CA LEU A 614 -51.62 16.06 -36.71
C LEU A 614 -52.03 16.76 -38.02
N SER A 615 -53.33 17.03 -38.20
CA SER A 615 -53.91 17.72 -39.39
C SER A 615 -53.47 19.20 -39.40
N PRO A 616 -53.36 19.83 -40.61
CA PRO A 616 -53.03 21.25 -40.75
C PRO A 616 -54.01 22.15 -39.97
N LEU A 617 -55.30 21.79 -39.93
CA LEU A 617 -56.30 22.52 -39.20
C LEU A 617 -56.09 22.56 -37.69
N LYS A 618 -55.57 21.48 -37.10
CA LYS A 618 -55.17 21.44 -35.69
C LYS A 618 -53.98 22.34 -35.39
N PHE A 619 -53.04 22.45 -36.30
CA PHE A 619 -51.91 23.36 -36.21
C PHE A 619 -52.35 24.83 -36.28
N LEU A 620 -53.29 25.18 -37.25
CA LEU A 620 -53.81 26.53 -37.38
C LEU A 620 -54.61 26.96 -36.18
N ARG A 621 -55.40 26.02 -35.55
CA ARG A 621 -56.18 26.26 -34.36
C ARG A 621 -55.31 26.20 -33.05
N HIS A 622 -53.98 25.99 -33.14
CA HIS A 622 -53.14 25.75 -32.00
C HIS A 622 -53.62 24.62 -31.06
N ASP A 623 -54.46 23.69 -31.59
CA ASP A 623 -55.02 22.55 -30.87
C ASP A 623 -54.17 21.31 -31.11
N LEU A 624 -52.93 21.34 -30.56
CA LEU A 624 -51.93 20.26 -30.68
C LEU A 624 -52.12 19.13 -29.66
N ARG A 625 -53.20 19.16 -28.85
CA ARG A 625 -53.54 18.16 -27.84
C ARG A 625 -54.59 17.16 -28.35
N LYS A 626 -54.42 15.88 -28.01
CA LYS A 626 -55.53 14.91 -28.09
C LYS A 626 -56.63 15.35 -27.12
N ASN A 627 -57.89 15.40 -27.64
CA ASN A 627 -59.11 15.83 -26.91
C ASN A 627 -59.14 15.34 -25.45
N ARG A 628 -58.88 16.22 -24.51
CA ARG A 628 -59.33 16.10 -23.11
C ARG A 628 -60.09 17.39 -22.80
N SER A 629 -61.34 17.25 -22.47
CA SER A 629 -62.19 18.39 -22.03
C SER A 629 -61.46 19.08 -20.86
N LYS A 630 -61.19 20.37 -21.01
CA LYS A 630 -60.63 21.18 -19.91
C LYS A 630 -61.73 21.36 -18.85
N LYS A 631 -61.88 20.43 -17.92
CA LYS A 631 -62.59 20.73 -16.66
C LYS A 631 -61.83 21.83 -15.95
N ALA A 632 -62.39 23.04 -15.92
CA ALA A 632 -61.84 24.15 -15.15
C ALA A 632 -61.79 23.73 -13.67
N MET A 633 -60.59 23.68 -13.11
CA MET A 633 -60.41 23.32 -11.70
C MET A 633 -61.03 24.44 -10.82
N ARG A 634 -62.09 24.12 -10.10
CA ARG A 634 -62.76 25.05 -9.16
C ARG A 634 -61.88 25.09 -7.87
N LEU A 635 -61.13 26.17 -7.72
CA LEU A 635 -60.36 26.45 -6.50
C LEU A 635 -61.25 27.18 -5.51
N ASN A 636 -61.06 26.89 -4.24
CA ASN A 636 -61.84 27.50 -3.13
C ASN A 636 -61.61 29.01 -3.12
N THR A 637 -62.70 29.77 -3.02
CA THR A 637 -62.73 31.25 -3.05
C THR A 637 -62.15 31.87 -1.79
N LYS A 638 -61.96 31.11 -0.71
CA LYS A 638 -61.26 31.55 0.51
C LYS A 638 -59.72 31.70 0.33
N ILE A 639 -59.13 31.10 -0.72
CA ILE A 639 -57.70 31.24 -1.01
C ILE A 639 -57.45 32.64 -1.60
N PRO A 640 -56.40 33.39 -1.12
CA PRO A 640 -56.02 34.68 -1.65
C PRO A 640 -55.88 34.66 -3.19
N PHE A 641 -56.31 35.72 -3.85
CA PHE A 641 -56.26 35.81 -5.32
C PHE A 641 -54.87 35.46 -5.90
N ARG A 642 -53.83 35.94 -5.31
CA ARG A 642 -52.42 35.67 -5.73
C ARG A 642 -52.12 34.18 -5.77
N THR A 643 -52.35 33.47 -4.69
CA THR A 643 -52.12 32.01 -4.58
C THR A 643 -53.03 31.24 -5.52
N ARG A 644 -54.28 31.61 -5.61
CA ARG A 644 -55.25 30.99 -6.50
C ARG A 644 -54.88 31.17 -7.97
N PHE A 645 -54.37 32.33 -8.36
CA PHE A 645 -53.87 32.62 -9.70
C PHE A 645 -52.63 31.82 -10.03
N SER A 646 -51.62 31.79 -9.16
CA SER A 646 -50.40 30.99 -9.31
C SER A 646 -50.71 29.50 -9.40
N LEU A 647 -51.58 28.96 -8.57
CA LEU A 647 -52.04 27.57 -8.64
C LEU A 647 -52.78 27.26 -9.97
N ARG A 648 -53.58 28.20 -10.45
CA ARG A 648 -54.25 28.03 -11.75
C ARG A 648 -53.22 27.99 -12.90
N ILE A 649 -52.23 28.84 -12.90
CA ILE A 649 -51.11 28.82 -13.87
C ILE A 649 -50.36 27.50 -13.77
N PHE A 650 -50.06 27.05 -12.56
CA PHE A 650 -49.39 25.79 -12.31
C PHE A 650 -50.15 24.62 -12.96
N PHE A 651 -51.41 24.43 -12.62
CA PHE A 651 -52.22 23.31 -13.14
C PHE A 651 -52.50 23.43 -14.65
N THR A 652 -52.61 24.64 -15.18
CA THR A 652 -52.78 24.84 -16.62
C THR A 652 -51.51 24.48 -17.42
N ASN A 653 -50.32 24.70 -16.83
CA ASN A 653 -49.02 24.40 -17.40
C ASN A 653 -48.40 23.12 -16.87
N LEU A 654 -49.13 22.30 -16.16
CA LEU A 654 -48.66 21.06 -15.52
C LEU A 654 -47.74 20.20 -16.42
N PRO A 655 -48.02 19.96 -17.71
CA PRO A 655 -47.16 19.20 -18.60
C PRO A 655 -45.76 19.87 -18.80
N GLY A 656 -45.73 21.21 -18.78
CA GLY A 656 -44.45 21.94 -18.85
C GLY A 656 -43.66 21.85 -17.55
N TYR A 657 -44.37 21.89 -16.41
CA TYR A 657 -43.72 21.71 -15.10
C TYR A 657 -43.25 20.26 -14.86
N ILE A 658 -43.97 19.23 -15.34
CA ILE A 658 -43.48 17.85 -15.30
C ILE A 658 -42.15 17.71 -16.05
N VAL A 659 -42.04 18.30 -17.26
CA VAL A 659 -40.79 18.31 -18.03
C VAL A 659 -39.67 19.04 -17.24
N MET A 660 -40.01 20.15 -16.56
CA MET A 660 -39.08 20.88 -15.71
C MET A 660 -38.62 20.04 -14.51
N ILE A 661 -39.55 19.35 -13.84
CA ILE A 661 -39.23 18.45 -12.74
C ILE A 661 -38.26 17.34 -13.22
N ILE A 662 -38.51 16.71 -14.37
CA ILE A 662 -37.62 15.72 -14.94
C ILE A 662 -36.20 16.31 -15.18
N GLY A 663 -36.12 17.52 -15.73
CA GLY A 663 -34.83 18.21 -15.92
C GLY A 663 -34.14 18.53 -14.58
N ILE A 664 -34.91 18.89 -13.55
CA ILE A 664 -34.40 19.09 -12.18
C ILE A 664 -33.87 17.77 -11.62
N LEU A 665 -34.60 16.65 -11.80
CA LEU A 665 -34.13 15.33 -11.35
C LEU A 665 -32.74 14.99 -11.93
N PHE A 666 -32.58 15.15 -13.25
CA PHE A 666 -31.28 14.90 -13.89
C PHE A 666 -30.16 15.83 -13.36
N GLY A 667 -30.46 17.14 -13.25
CA GLY A 667 -29.50 18.09 -12.72
C GLY A 667 -29.14 17.83 -11.26
N SER A 668 -30.11 17.39 -10.45
CA SER A 668 -29.92 17.03 -9.06
C SER A 668 -29.06 15.77 -8.88
N VAL A 669 -29.18 14.79 -9.79
CA VAL A 669 -28.33 13.58 -9.82
C VAL A 669 -26.86 13.97 -10.03
N LEU A 670 -26.56 14.88 -10.97
CA LEU A 670 -25.20 15.35 -11.20
C LEU A 670 -24.60 16.11 -10.02
N ILE A 671 -25.41 16.97 -9.39
CA ILE A 671 -24.94 17.70 -8.18
C ILE A 671 -24.69 16.72 -7.04
N ALA A 672 -25.59 15.75 -6.85
CA ALA A 672 -25.47 14.75 -5.80
C ALA A 672 -24.29 13.80 -6.05
N PHE A 673 -24.04 13.38 -7.29
CA PHE A 673 -22.90 12.53 -7.65
C PHE A 673 -21.58 13.22 -7.33
N GLY A 674 -21.42 14.50 -7.68
CA GLY A 674 -20.20 15.26 -7.37
C GLY A 674 -20.01 15.59 -5.87
N ASP A 675 -21.05 15.50 -5.03
CA ASP A 675 -20.98 15.67 -3.57
C ASP A 675 -20.89 14.32 -2.82
N LEU A 676 -21.30 13.24 -3.46
CA LEU A 676 -21.36 11.91 -2.86
C LEU A 676 -19.97 11.33 -2.59
N MET A 677 -19.08 11.30 -3.59
CA MET A 677 -17.77 10.64 -3.51
C MET A 677 -16.88 11.19 -2.37
N PRO A 678 -16.66 12.51 -2.23
CA PRO A 678 -15.84 13.00 -1.12
C PRO A 678 -16.43 12.67 0.26
N ARG A 679 -17.75 12.54 0.36
CA ARG A 679 -18.40 12.14 1.61
C ARG A 679 -18.29 10.64 1.87
N MET A 680 -18.43 9.83 0.82
CA MET A 680 -18.22 8.39 0.92
C MET A 680 -16.81 8.07 1.39
N LEU A 681 -15.80 8.79 0.86
CA LEU A 681 -14.41 8.62 1.31
C LEU A 681 -14.22 9.02 2.79
N GLY A 682 -14.85 10.13 3.25
CA GLY A 682 -14.78 10.50 4.65
C GLY A 682 -15.51 9.51 5.58
N GLU A 683 -16.67 8.99 5.16
CA GLU A 683 -17.41 7.96 5.91
C GLU A 683 -16.72 6.59 5.81
N TYR A 684 -16.01 6.30 4.72
CA TYR A 684 -15.22 5.10 4.55
C TYR A 684 -14.07 5.02 5.56
N GLN A 685 -13.44 6.15 5.86
CA GLN A 685 -12.44 6.22 6.93
C GLN A 685 -13.03 5.77 8.29
N ASP A 686 -14.22 6.26 8.64
CA ASP A 686 -14.89 5.85 9.87
C ASP A 686 -15.26 4.35 9.86
N ILE A 687 -15.62 3.79 8.69
CA ILE A 687 -15.92 2.37 8.52
C ILE A 687 -14.65 1.53 8.71
N VAL A 688 -13.55 1.89 8.06
CA VAL A 688 -12.28 1.17 8.18
C VAL A 688 -11.77 1.17 9.61
N MET A 689 -11.84 2.32 10.30
CA MET A 689 -11.47 2.42 11.71
C MET A 689 -12.36 1.58 12.65
N ARG A 690 -13.64 1.43 12.31
CA ARG A 690 -14.57 0.55 13.05
C ARG A 690 -14.27 -0.93 12.81
N ASP A 691 -13.95 -1.28 11.56
CA ASP A 691 -13.77 -2.66 11.09
C ASP A 691 -12.33 -3.17 11.29
N MET A 692 -11.43 -2.34 11.83
CA MET A 692 -10.07 -2.79 12.17
C MET A 692 -10.12 -4.01 13.09
N ILE A 693 -9.44 -5.08 12.69
CA ILE A 693 -9.41 -6.34 13.43
C ILE A 693 -8.62 -6.18 14.73
N SER A 694 -7.49 -5.43 14.69
CA SER A 694 -6.63 -5.14 15.83
C SER A 694 -5.99 -3.75 15.70
N GLU A 695 -5.45 -3.17 16.79
CA GLU A 695 -4.75 -1.87 16.75
C GLU A 695 -3.42 -1.96 15.98
N TYR A 696 -2.75 -3.11 16.03
CA TYR A 696 -1.53 -3.42 15.30
C TYR A 696 -1.70 -4.73 14.53
N GLN A 697 -1.36 -4.73 13.26
CA GLN A 697 -1.29 -5.93 12.42
C GLN A 697 0.15 -6.04 11.92
N TYR A 698 0.90 -6.96 12.51
CA TYR A 698 2.28 -7.25 12.11
C TYR A 698 2.27 -8.26 10.99
N ILE A 699 2.94 -7.96 9.89
CA ILE A 699 3.18 -8.88 8.78
C ILE A 699 4.65 -9.25 8.83
N VAL A 700 4.97 -10.53 8.89
CA VAL A 700 6.35 -11.04 8.94
C VAL A 700 6.83 -11.40 7.53
N TYR A 701 8.16 -11.36 7.32
CA TYR A 701 8.76 -11.77 6.05
C TYR A 701 8.67 -13.29 5.84
N ASP A 702 9.01 -14.07 6.87
CA ASP A 702 8.97 -15.52 6.83
C ASP A 702 8.45 -16.07 8.16
N CYS A 703 7.53 -17.04 8.11
CA CYS A 703 6.95 -17.62 9.31
C CYS A 703 7.88 -18.61 10.02
N ASP A 704 8.86 -19.17 9.31
CA ASP A 704 9.77 -20.18 9.85
C ASP A 704 10.99 -19.52 10.53
N GLU A 705 11.35 -18.31 10.08
CA GLU A 705 12.47 -17.54 10.62
C GLU A 705 12.04 -16.52 11.69
N ALA A 706 10.77 -16.11 11.69
CA ALA A 706 10.27 -15.10 12.61
C ALA A 706 10.30 -15.56 14.07
N ALA A 707 10.72 -14.65 14.97
CA ALA A 707 10.74 -14.92 16.40
C ALA A 707 9.35 -15.31 16.93
N GLU A 708 9.30 -16.31 17.80
CA GLU A 708 8.06 -16.77 18.40
C GLU A 708 7.55 -15.77 19.42
N VAL A 709 6.39 -15.16 19.16
CA VAL A 709 5.71 -14.24 20.08
C VAL A 709 4.94 -15.02 21.13
N THR A 710 5.29 -14.79 22.40
CA THR A 710 4.68 -15.45 23.55
C THR A 710 3.61 -14.61 24.25
N ASP A 711 3.42 -13.36 23.85
CA ASP A 711 2.40 -12.47 24.41
C ASP A 711 0.99 -13.05 24.22
N PRO A 712 0.26 -13.36 25.30
CA PRO A 712 -1.11 -13.86 25.21
C PRO A 712 -2.08 -12.83 24.59
N GLY A 713 -1.65 -11.57 24.42
CA GLY A 713 -2.34 -10.51 23.70
C GLY A 713 -2.29 -10.68 22.20
N ALA A 714 -1.25 -11.30 21.65
CA ALA A 714 -1.07 -11.54 20.22
C ALA A 714 -1.84 -12.79 19.72
N GLU A 715 -2.15 -12.85 18.44
CA GLU A 715 -2.76 -13.99 17.76
C GLU A 715 -2.23 -14.12 16.34
N LYS A 716 -1.77 -15.32 15.98
CA LYS A 716 -1.33 -15.63 14.62
C LYS A 716 -2.48 -15.53 13.63
N PHE A 717 -2.22 -14.99 12.45
CA PHE A 717 -3.13 -15.04 11.33
C PHE A 717 -2.38 -15.36 10.03
N ALA A 718 -3.08 -15.93 9.06
CA ALA A 718 -2.59 -16.08 7.70
C ALA A 718 -3.37 -15.14 6.77
N MET A 719 -2.73 -14.59 5.75
CA MET A 719 -3.36 -13.70 4.78
C MET A 719 -2.78 -13.93 3.39
N ALA A 720 -3.66 -14.06 2.40
CA ALA A 720 -3.26 -14.07 0.98
C ALA A 720 -4.34 -13.43 0.11
N SER A 721 -3.95 -12.91 -1.04
CA SER A 721 -4.85 -12.27 -1.99
C SER A 721 -5.05 -13.13 -3.22
N TYR A 722 -6.30 -13.35 -3.60
CA TYR A 722 -6.71 -14.17 -4.74
C TYR A 722 -7.66 -13.39 -5.65
N ASP A 723 -7.64 -13.70 -6.92
CA ASP A 723 -8.52 -13.10 -7.90
C ASP A 723 -9.89 -13.80 -7.92
N TYR A 724 -10.94 -13.01 -8.02
CA TYR A 724 -12.30 -13.49 -8.23
C TYR A 724 -12.95 -12.80 -9.43
N THR A 725 -13.40 -13.60 -10.39
CA THR A 725 -14.09 -13.12 -11.58
C THR A 725 -15.52 -13.60 -11.62
N LYS A 726 -16.47 -12.71 -11.34
CA LYS A 726 -17.90 -12.97 -11.57
C LYS A 726 -18.28 -12.63 -13.01
N PRO A 727 -19.06 -13.47 -13.74
CA PRO A 727 -19.50 -13.16 -15.10
C PRO A 727 -20.19 -11.79 -15.20
N GLY A 728 -19.63 -10.88 -16.01
CA GLY A 728 -20.12 -9.51 -16.22
C GLY A 728 -19.54 -8.47 -15.25
N TYR A 729 -18.60 -8.85 -14.38
CA TYR A 729 -17.81 -7.97 -13.53
C TYR A 729 -16.36 -7.98 -14.01
N LEU A 730 -15.59 -6.96 -13.61
CA LEU A 730 -14.14 -7.03 -13.69
C LEU A 730 -13.63 -8.04 -12.63
N THR A 731 -12.41 -8.52 -12.85
CA THR A 731 -11.71 -9.32 -11.85
C THR A 731 -11.37 -8.45 -10.65
N ASP A 732 -11.66 -8.95 -9.46
CA ASP A 732 -11.37 -8.29 -8.19
C ASP A 732 -10.41 -9.14 -7.35
N SER A 733 -9.48 -8.50 -6.69
CA SER A 733 -8.67 -9.14 -5.66
C SER A 733 -9.47 -9.25 -4.37
N ILE A 734 -9.50 -10.45 -3.79
CA ILE A 734 -10.15 -10.76 -2.51
C ILE A 734 -9.09 -11.25 -1.54
N THR A 735 -9.00 -10.59 -0.40
CA THR A 735 -8.11 -11.02 0.67
C THR A 735 -8.73 -12.15 1.46
N VAL A 736 -8.06 -13.27 1.56
CA VAL A 736 -8.47 -14.39 2.41
C VAL A 736 -7.68 -14.34 3.71
N TYR A 737 -8.39 -14.31 4.82
CA TYR A 737 -7.82 -14.36 6.16
C TYR A 737 -8.00 -15.75 6.75
N GLY A 738 -6.90 -16.39 7.16
CA GLY A 738 -6.88 -17.54 8.06
C GLY A 738 -6.78 -17.03 9.50
N VAL A 739 -7.83 -17.22 10.30
CA VAL A 739 -7.94 -16.64 11.65
C VAL A 739 -8.22 -17.72 12.68
N VAL A 740 -7.92 -17.42 13.94
CA VAL A 740 -8.31 -18.25 15.06
C VAL A 740 -9.68 -17.78 15.58
N ASP A 741 -10.58 -18.70 15.89
CA ASP A 741 -11.94 -18.34 16.27
C ASP A 741 -12.01 -17.58 17.59
N GLY A 742 -12.70 -16.45 17.59
CA GLY A 742 -13.29 -15.84 18.79
C GLY A 742 -12.43 -14.86 19.61
N LYS A 743 -11.23 -14.46 19.15
CA LYS A 743 -10.44 -13.45 19.89
C LYS A 743 -10.48 -12.08 19.20
N PHE A 744 -9.94 -11.97 18.01
CA PHE A 744 -9.96 -10.72 17.21
C PHE A 744 -11.10 -10.74 16.20
N VAL A 745 -11.41 -11.89 15.62
CA VAL A 745 -12.59 -12.07 14.75
C VAL A 745 -13.68 -12.76 15.56
N ASP A 746 -14.69 -11.97 15.96
CA ASP A 746 -15.84 -12.48 16.78
C ASP A 746 -16.84 -13.20 15.88
N ALA A 747 -16.46 -14.36 15.36
CA ALA A 747 -17.31 -15.20 14.54
C ALA A 747 -16.96 -16.69 14.74
N GLU A 748 -17.99 -17.57 14.76
CA GLU A 748 -17.79 -19.03 14.69
C GLU A 748 -17.68 -19.43 13.22
N ILE A 749 -16.50 -19.91 12.80
CA ILE A 749 -16.24 -20.35 11.44
C ILE A 749 -16.34 -21.89 11.39
N PRO A 750 -17.34 -22.46 10.71
CA PRO A 750 -17.47 -23.92 10.63
C PRO A 750 -16.30 -24.53 9.85
N ALA A 751 -15.73 -25.62 10.35
CA ALA A 751 -14.59 -26.31 9.74
C ALA A 751 -14.81 -26.60 8.24
N GLY A 752 -13.82 -26.30 7.42
CA GLY A 752 -13.84 -26.49 5.97
C GLY A 752 -14.78 -25.51 5.23
N LYS A 753 -15.25 -24.45 5.87
CA LYS A 753 -16.08 -23.40 5.28
C LYS A 753 -15.48 -22.02 5.53
N ALA A 754 -16.02 -21.03 4.82
CA ALA A 754 -15.58 -19.63 4.94
C ALA A 754 -16.76 -18.69 5.21
N LEU A 755 -16.48 -17.55 5.81
CA LEU A 755 -17.38 -16.40 5.90
C LEU A 755 -16.92 -15.35 4.89
N VAL A 756 -17.86 -14.76 4.18
CA VAL A 756 -17.56 -13.64 3.28
C VAL A 756 -17.84 -12.30 3.97
N SER A 757 -17.06 -11.28 3.66
CA SER A 757 -17.31 -9.93 4.16
C SER A 757 -18.63 -9.37 3.63
N THR A 758 -19.20 -8.39 4.33
CA THR A 758 -20.35 -7.61 3.84
C THR A 758 -20.06 -7.03 2.45
N GLY A 759 -18.80 -6.59 2.19
CA GLY A 759 -18.38 -6.11 0.88
C GLY A 759 -18.55 -7.13 -0.23
N VAL A 760 -18.07 -8.36 -0.04
CA VAL A 760 -18.23 -9.48 -0.99
C VAL A 760 -19.71 -9.82 -1.20
N SER A 761 -20.47 -9.88 -0.12
CA SER A 761 -21.92 -10.16 -0.18
C SER A 761 -22.68 -9.09 -0.98
N VAL A 762 -22.42 -7.83 -0.72
CA VAL A 762 -23.12 -6.70 -1.39
C VAL A 762 -22.70 -6.59 -2.85
N LYS A 763 -21.40 -6.65 -3.16
CA LYS A 763 -20.90 -6.51 -4.52
C LYS A 763 -21.28 -7.69 -5.40
N PHE A 764 -21.06 -8.91 -4.94
CA PHE A 764 -21.24 -10.11 -5.73
C PHE A 764 -22.53 -10.87 -5.45
N GLY A 765 -23.28 -10.51 -4.40
CA GLY A 765 -24.52 -11.16 -4.02
C GLY A 765 -24.34 -12.57 -3.45
N LEU A 766 -23.17 -12.86 -2.90
CA LEU A 766 -22.84 -14.15 -2.29
C LEU A 766 -23.33 -14.20 -0.83
N ASN A 767 -23.96 -15.31 -0.46
CA ASN A 767 -24.56 -15.50 0.86
C ASN A 767 -24.34 -16.92 1.35
N SER A 768 -24.81 -17.20 2.57
CA SER A 768 -24.75 -18.55 3.15
C SER A 768 -25.35 -19.61 2.22
N GLY A 769 -24.60 -20.66 1.96
CA GLY A 769 -24.94 -21.77 1.07
C GLY A 769 -24.44 -21.64 -0.36
N ASP A 770 -23.90 -20.49 -0.75
CA ASP A 770 -23.21 -20.31 -2.03
C ASP A 770 -21.76 -20.83 -1.94
N SER A 771 -21.03 -20.79 -3.04
CA SER A 771 -19.59 -21.05 -3.08
C SER A 771 -18.88 -19.99 -3.90
N ILE A 772 -17.63 -19.67 -3.53
CA ILE A 772 -16.74 -18.80 -4.27
C ILE A 772 -15.57 -19.62 -4.81
N THR A 773 -15.14 -19.32 -6.05
CA THR A 773 -13.94 -19.91 -6.63
C THR A 773 -12.92 -18.80 -6.80
N LEU A 774 -11.80 -18.94 -6.14
CA LEU A 774 -10.70 -17.98 -6.12
C LEU A 774 -9.58 -18.50 -7.02
N ASP A 775 -9.04 -17.65 -7.86
CA ASP A 775 -7.96 -17.97 -8.78
C ASP A 775 -6.66 -17.30 -8.30
N GLU A 776 -5.53 -17.97 -8.40
CA GLU A 776 -4.23 -17.37 -8.12
C GLU A 776 -3.86 -16.39 -9.23
N LYS A 777 -3.54 -15.13 -8.85
CA LYS A 777 -3.38 -14.02 -9.80
C LYS A 777 -2.31 -14.27 -10.86
N TYR A 778 -1.21 -14.92 -10.47
CA TYR A 778 -0.02 -15.08 -11.32
C TYR A 778 0.31 -16.55 -11.65
N LYS A 779 -0.57 -17.52 -11.31
CA LYS A 779 -0.39 -18.93 -11.66
C LYS A 779 -1.52 -19.43 -12.58
N ARG A 780 -1.15 -20.18 -13.59
CA ARG A 780 -2.14 -20.79 -14.52
C ARG A 780 -2.79 -21.99 -13.87
N ASP A 781 -4.13 -22.08 -14.01
CA ASP A 781 -4.93 -23.23 -13.58
C ASP A 781 -4.92 -23.51 -12.05
N ALA A 782 -4.49 -22.59 -11.21
CA ALA A 782 -4.58 -22.66 -9.78
C ALA A 782 -5.88 -21.99 -9.30
N SER A 783 -6.87 -22.80 -8.91
CA SER A 783 -8.18 -22.31 -8.46
C SER A 783 -8.61 -23.05 -7.19
N TYR A 784 -9.15 -22.31 -6.25
CA TYR A 784 -9.60 -22.82 -4.95
C TYR A 784 -11.10 -22.58 -4.76
N LYS A 785 -11.85 -23.60 -4.45
CA LYS A 785 -13.28 -23.48 -4.21
C LYS A 785 -13.59 -23.51 -2.72
N LEU A 786 -14.23 -22.46 -2.23
CA LEU A 786 -14.65 -22.30 -0.84
C LEU A 786 -16.18 -22.30 -0.73
N ASP A 787 -16.74 -23.06 0.23
CA ASP A 787 -18.15 -23.06 0.55
C ASP A 787 -18.46 -22.00 1.62
N ILE A 788 -19.44 -21.12 1.35
CA ILE A 788 -19.79 -20.00 2.21
C ILE A 788 -20.75 -20.43 3.30
N ALA A 789 -20.33 -20.28 4.56
CA ALA A 789 -21.18 -20.56 5.73
C ALA A 789 -22.09 -19.37 6.07
N GLY A 790 -21.62 -18.13 5.88
CA GLY A 790 -22.32 -16.92 6.25
C GLY A 790 -21.63 -15.65 5.78
N VAL A 791 -22.17 -14.52 6.26
CA VAL A 791 -21.59 -13.20 6.02
C VAL A 791 -21.09 -12.64 7.36
N TYR A 792 -19.83 -12.21 7.37
CA TYR A 792 -19.25 -11.50 8.50
C TYR A 792 -19.40 -9.98 8.31
N ASP A 793 -19.75 -9.26 9.36
CA ASP A 793 -19.99 -7.82 9.32
C ASP A 793 -18.66 -7.05 9.22
N TYR A 794 -18.15 -6.99 8.00
CA TYR A 794 -16.90 -6.35 7.63
C TYR A 794 -17.11 -5.60 6.33
N GLU A 795 -17.29 -4.27 6.41
CA GLU A 795 -17.63 -3.42 5.28
C GLU A 795 -16.42 -2.74 4.62
N SER A 796 -15.24 -2.81 5.27
CA SER A 796 -14.06 -2.06 4.83
C SER A 796 -13.43 -2.59 3.54
N SER A 797 -13.52 -3.90 3.27
CA SER A 797 -12.91 -4.49 2.07
C SER A 797 -13.62 -5.75 1.56
N LEU A 798 -13.13 -6.24 0.41
CA LEU A 798 -13.49 -7.55 -0.12
C LEU A 798 -12.65 -8.62 0.57
N ALA A 799 -13.21 -9.28 1.56
CA ALA A 799 -12.50 -10.27 2.35
C ALA A 799 -13.28 -11.58 2.52
N VAL A 800 -12.55 -12.65 2.75
CA VAL A 800 -13.04 -13.98 3.11
C VAL A 800 -12.32 -14.40 4.37
N PHE A 801 -13.04 -14.94 5.35
CA PHE A 801 -12.49 -15.39 6.63
C PHE A 801 -12.68 -16.89 6.77
N MET A 802 -11.64 -17.60 7.11
CA MET A 802 -11.66 -19.05 7.36
C MET A 802 -10.76 -19.40 8.55
N ASN A 803 -10.89 -20.60 9.07
CA ASN A 803 -9.99 -21.06 10.13
C ASN A 803 -8.56 -21.16 9.60
N ILE A 804 -7.55 -20.79 10.39
CA ILE A 804 -6.15 -20.76 9.98
C ILE A 804 -5.64 -22.14 9.53
N ASP A 805 -6.03 -23.22 10.21
CA ASP A 805 -5.66 -24.59 9.82
C ASP A 805 -6.34 -25.01 8.50
N ASP A 806 -7.56 -24.53 8.25
CA ASP A 806 -8.27 -24.76 7.00
C ASP A 806 -7.65 -23.94 5.87
N PHE A 807 -7.11 -22.77 6.18
CA PHE A 807 -6.35 -21.92 5.25
C PHE A 807 -5.10 -22.68 4.75
N ALA A 808 -4.23 -23.11 5.67
CA ALA A 808 -3.02 -23.85 5.31
C ALA A 808 -3.34 -25.09 4.44
N ARG A 809 -4.32 -25.91 4.86
CA ARG A 809 -4.74 -27.10 4.10
C ARG A 809 -5.33 -26.79 2.72
N THR A 810 -6.05 -25.68 2.57
CA THR A 810 -6.73 -25.32 1.32
C THR A 810 -5.75 -24.81 0.28
N PHE A 811 -4.79 -24.00 0.72
CA PHE A 811 -3.83 -23.34 -0.16
C PHE A 811 -2.50 -24.09 -0.31
N GLY A 812 -2.35 -25.22 0.43
CA GLY A 812 -1.20 -26.11 0.29
C GLY A 812 0.01 -25.71 1.11
N GLU A 813 -0.21 -24.89 2.14
CA GLU A 813 0.81 -24.45 3.07
C GLU A 813 1.08 -25.50 4.16
N GLU A 814 2.20 -25.39 4.85
CA GLU A 814 2.58 -26.28 5.94
C GLU A 814 1.71 -26.11 7.18
N GLU A 815 1.68 -27.13 8.05
CA GLU A 815 0.91 -27.10 9.28
C GLU A 815 1.55 -26.07 10.25
N GLY A 816 0.78 -25.06 10.64
CA GLY A 816 1.26 -23.95 11.50
C GLY A 816 1.62 -22.68 10.73
N TYR A 817 1.49 -22.68 9.40
CA TYR A 817 1.73 -21.50 8.56
C TYR A 817 0.94 -20.28 9.03
N PHE A 818 1.60 -19.12 9.06
CA PHE A 818 1.01 -17.83 9.37
C PHE A 818 1.77 -16.73 8.62
N THR A 819 1.14 -15.58 8.42
CA THR A 819 1.78 -14.42 7.77
C THR A 819 1.95 -13.26 8.72
N GLY A 820 1.49 -13.35 9.95
CA GLY A 820 1.64 -12.26 10.90
C GLY A 820 0.87 -12.44 12.21
N TYR A 821 0.85 -11.35 12.98
CA TYR A 821 0.22 -11.30 14.29
C TYR A 821 -0.76 -10.14 14.41
N PHE A 822 -1.97 -10.38 14.92
CA PHE A 822 -2.89 -9.37 15.43
C PHE A 822 -2.54 -9.05 16.88
N SER A 823 -2.46 -7.78 17.22
CA SER A 823 -2.25 -7.33 18.61
C SER A 823 -2.94 -5.99 18.87
N ASN A 824 -3.40 -5.77 20.11
CA ASN A 824 -3.86 -4.45 20.58
C ASN A 824 -2.80 -3.73 21.42
N THR A 825 -1.60 -4.30 21.50
CA THR A 825 -0.43 -3.72 22.17
C THR A 825 0.77 -3.85 21.23
N GLU A 826 1.72 -2.95 21.37
CA GLU A 826 2.97 -3.02 20.62
C GLU A 826 3.77 -4.26 21.03
N LEU A 827 4.16 -5.09 20.06
CA LEU A 827 4.92 -6.31 20.26
C LEU A 827 6.42 -5.98 20.26
N THR A 828 7.03 -6.07 21.46
CA THR A 828 8.47 -5.85 21.62
C THR A 828 9.30 -7.15 21.54
N GLU A 829 8.63 -8.29 21.43
CA GLU A 829 9.26 -9.61 21.31
C GLU A 829 9.65 -9.91 19.85
N LEU A 830 9.04 -9.24 18.89
CA LEU A 830 9.30 -9.41 17.47
C LEU A 830 10.35 -8.39 17.02
N PRO A 831 11.54 -8.83 16.56
CA PRO A 831 12.57 -7.94 16.01
C PRO A 831 12.07 -7.17 14.78
N ASP A 832 12.57 -5.95 14.61
CA ASP A 832 12.21 -5.13 13.44
C ASP A 832 12.63 -5.80 12.11
N ASP A 833 13.68 -6.61 12.13
CA ASP A 833 14.20 -7.33 10.96
C ASP A 833 13.27 -8.48 10.51
N ASP A 834 12.44 -9.03 11.40
CA ASP A 834 11.45 -10.07 11.09
C ASP A 834 10.16 -9.47 10.52
N VAL A 835 9.96 -8.14 10.65
CA VAL A 835 8.69 -7.47 10.33
C VAL A 835 8.73 -6.81 8.95
N ALA A 836 7.96 -7.32 8.02
CA ALA A 836 7.78 -6.70 6.71
C ALA A 836 7.04 -5.37 6.78
N THR A 837 5.96 -5.31 7.59
CA THR A 837 5.20 -4.07 7.82
C THR A 837 4.32 -4.18 9.05
N VAL A 838 4.02 -3.04 9.67
CA VAL A 838 3.02 -2.91 10.75
C VAL A 838 1.90 -2.00 10.29
N ILE A 839 0.71 -2.56 10.11
CA ILE A 839 -0.48 -1.80 9.72
C ILE A 839 -1.16 -1.26 10.97
N THR A 840 -1.34 0.05 11.05
CA THR A 840 -1.94 0.78 12.17
C THR A 840 -3.07 1.68 11.73
N ALA A 841 -3.81 2.26 12.68
CA ALA A 841 -4.83 3.27 12.41
C ALA A 841 -4.30 4.49 11.63
N SER A 842 -3.00 4.82 11.80
CA SER A 842 -2.38 5.94 11.08
C SER A 842 -2.28 5.68 9.57
N ASP A 843 -2.06 4.43 9.16
CA ASP A 843 -1.90 4.05 7.76
C ASP A 843 -3.23 4.14 7.01
N TYR A 844 -4.32 3.73 7.65
CA TYR A 844 -5.66 3.93 7.11
C TYR A 844 -6.04 5.42 7.01
N THR A 845 -5.55 6.26 7.92
CA THR A 845 -5.75 7.73 7.86
C THR A 845 -4.96 8.34 6.70
N LYS A 846 -3.72 7.90 6.45
CA LYS A 846 -2.91 8.30 5.29
C LYS A 846 -3.64 7.95 4.00
N LEU A 847 -4.18 6.71 3.88
CA LEU A 847 -4.96 6.25 2.73
C LEU A 847 -6.11 7.22 2.39
N SER A 848 -6.97 7.54 3.37
CA SER A 848 -8.13 8.41 3.13
C SER A 848 -7.72 9.84 2.77
N THR A 849 -6.66 10.36 3.40
CA THR A 849 -6.14 11.70 3.13
C THR A 849 -5.60 11.80 1.71
N GLN A 850 -4.83 10.82 1.28
CA GLN A 850 -4.24 10.79 -0.05
C GLN A 850 -5.30 10.61 -1.15
N LEU A 851 -6.31 9.76 -0.94
CA LEU A 851 -7.46 9.63 -1.84
C LEU A 851 -8.25 10.95 -1.95
N MET A 852 -8.41 11.70 -0.85
CA MET A 852 -9.04 13.02 -0.91
C MET A 852 -8.19 14.05 -1.68
N VAL A 853 -6.88 14.01 -1.59
CA VAL A 853 -5.99 14.86 -2.37
C VAL A 853 -6.11 14.53 -3.85
N SER A 854 -6.09 13.25 -4.23
CA SER A 854 -6.14 12.81 -5.62
C SER A 854 -7.50 13.05 -6.27
N MET A 855 -8.59 12.63 -5.63
CA MET A 855 -9.95 12.66 -6.22
C MET A 855 -10.71 13.96 -5.94
N GLY A 856 -10.37 14.70 -4.88
CA GLY A 856 -11.14 15.86 -4.43
C GLY A 856 -11.26 16.97 -5.48
N GLY A 857 -10.21 17.20 -6.27
CA GLY A 857 -10.20 18.15 -7.38
C GLY A 857 -11.20 17.78 -8.49
N MET A 858 -11.23 16.53 -8.89
CA MET A 858 -12.12 15.99 -9.92
C MET A 858 -13.59 16.05 -9.46
N MET A 859 -13.86 15.66 -8.22
CA MET A 859 -15.23 15.69 -7.68
C MET A 859 -15.77 17.12 -7.53
N ASN A 860 -14.94 18.08 -7.11
CA ASN A 860 -15.30 19.49 -7.11
C ASN A 860 -15.63 20.00 -8.52
N LEU A 861 -14.87 19.61 -9.53
CA LEU A 861 -15.19 19.93 -10.92
C LEU A 861 -16.58 19.40 -11.31
N ILE A 862 -16.87 18.13 -11.05
CA ILE A 862 -18.16 17.49 -11.34
C ILE A 862 -19.30 18.23 -10.64
N LYS A 863 -19.13 18.63 -9.38
CA LYS A 863 -20.13 19.39 -8.60
C LYS A 863 -20.42 20.77 -9.20
N TRP A 864 -19.38 21.54 -9.52
CA TRP A 864 -19.53 22.85 -10.20
C TRP A 864 -20.16 22.73 -11.57
N PHE A 865 -19.76 21.69 -12.29
CA PHE A 865 -20.34 21.38 -13.60
C PHE A 865 -21.83 21.01 -13.48
N GLY A 866 -22.18 20.17 -12.51
CA GLY A 866 -23.57 19.82 -12.22
C GLY A 866 -24.43 21.06 -11.87
N ALA A 867 -23.89 21.99 -11.08
CA ALA A 867 -24.55 23.24 -10.76
C ALA A 867 -24.72 24.15 -11.98
N LEU A 868 -23.68 24.33 -12.81
CA LEU A 868 -23.75 25.08 -14.06
C LEU A 868 -24.80 24.48 -15.01
N PHE A 869 -24.74 23.17 -15.13
CA PHE A 869 -25.69 22.38 -15.90
C PHE A 869 -27.14 22.62 -15.42
N PHE A 870 -27.37 22.47 -14.12
CA PHE A 870 -28.68 22.73 -13.50
C PHE A 870 -29.19 24.14 -13.86
N ILE A 871 -28.34 25.18 -13.78
CA ILE A 871 -28.67 26.56 -14.16
C ILE A 871 -29.15 26.61 -15.62
N ILE A 872 -28.42 25.99 -16.55
CA ILE A 872 -28.75 26.03 -17.99
C ILE A 872 -30.07 25.34 -18.28
N VAL A 873 -30.28 24.14 -17.74
CA VAL A 873 -31.50 23.36 -17.94
C VAL A 873 -32.69 24.09 -17.36
N VAL A 874 -32.62 24.51 -16.10
CA VAL A 874 -33.73 25.24 -15.45
C VAL A 874 -33.98 26.56 -16.16
N TYR A 875 -32.92 27.28 -16.62
CA TYR A 875 -33.09 28.49 -17.41
C TYR A 875 -33.88 28.26 -18.70
N VAL A 876 -33.50 27.22 -19.49
CA VAL A 876 -34.16 26.87 -20.74
C VAL A 876 -35.63 26.54 -20.51
N LEU A 877 -35.91 25.73 -19.47
CA LEU A 877 -37.25 25.27 -19.13
C LEU A 877 -38.12 26.41 -18.55
N CYS A 878 -37.58 27.26 -17.69
CA CYS A 878 -38.27 28.44 -17.20
C CYS A 878 -38.57 29.45 -18.33
N LYS A 879 -37.62 29.66 -19.25
CA LYS A 879 -37.83 30.50 -20.44
C LYS A 879 -39.02 30.01 -21.25
N GLN A 880 -39.15 28.70 -21.41
CA GLN A 880 -40.29 28.12 -22.16
C GLN A 880 -41.63 28.38 -21.48
N VAL A 881 -41.69 28.28 -20.13
CA VAL A 881 -42.88 28.58 -19.36
C VAL A 881 -43.31 30.05 -19.57
N ILE A 882 -42.37 30.99 -19.58
CA ILE A 882 -42.64 32.42 -19.81
C ILE A 882 -43.11 32.66 -21.25
N GLU A 883 -42.43 32.07 -22.23
CA GLU A 883 -42.85 32.19 -23.63
C GLU A 883 -44.23 31.62 -23.91
N ARG A 884 -44.61 30.51 -23.26
CA ARG A 884 -45.94 29.93 -23.36
C ARG A 884 -47.01 30.80 -22.72
N ASN A 885 -46.68 31.60 -21.72
CA ASN A 885 -47.59 32.51 -21.03
C ASN A 885 -47.46 33.99 -21.50
N PHE A 886 -46.73 34.24 -22.61
CA PHE A 886 -46.42 35.57 -23.08
C PHE A 886 -47.68 36.46 -23.27
N GLN A 887 -48.73 35.95 -23.89
CA GLN A 887 -49.98 36.67 -24.05
C GLN A 887 -50.66 37.04 -22.73
N SER A 888 -50.68 36.08 -21.78
CA SER A 888 -51.22 36.32 -20.44
C SER A 888 -50.41 37.34 -19.66
N ILE A 889 -49.05 37.30 -19.77
CA ILE A 889 -48.14 38.28 -19.15
C ILE A 889 -48.40 39.68 -19.74
N ALA A 890 -48.48 39.77 -21.05
CA ALA A 890 -48.72 41.06 -21.72
C ALA A 890 -50.11 41.62 -21.39
N MET A 891 -51.15 40.80 -21.33
CA MET A 891 -52.54 41.21 -20.92
C MET A 891 -52.52 41.72 -19.46
N THR A 892 -51.83 41.03 -18.56
CA THR A 892 -51.67 41.48 -17.15
C THR A 892 -50.95 42.83 -17.06
N LYS A 893 -49.95 43.09 -17.94
CA LYS A 893 -49.30 44.42 -18.06
C LYS A 893 -50.26 45.50 -18.58
N ILE A 894 -51.11 45.17 -19.51
CA ILE A 894 -52.14 46.08 -20.03
C ILE A 894 -53.11 46.45 -18.92
N LEU A 895 -53.46 45.49 -18.03
CA LEU A 895 -54.35 45.68 -16.87
C LEU A 895 -53.70 46.51 -15.73
N GLY A 896 -52.50 47.04 -15.93
CA GLY A 896 -51.87 47.99 -15.03
C GLY A 896 -51.01 47.35 -13.91
N PHE A 897 -50.81 46.07 -13.88
CA PHE A 897 -49.91 45.42 -12.87
C PHE A 897 -48.44 45.83 -13.09
N ARG A 898 -47.72 46.06 -11.98
CA ARG A 898 -46.27 46.39 -12.01
C ARG A 898 -45.43 45.19 -12.44
N ASN A 899 -44.29 45.44 -13.09
CA ASN A 899 -43.40 44.35 -13.54
C ASN A 899 -42.97 43.38 -12.42
N GLY A 900 -42.80 43.86 -11.18
CA GLY A 900 -42.50 43.01 -10.04
C GLY A 900 -43.66 42.15 -9.61
N GLU A 901 -44.87 42.68 -9.67
CA GLU A 901 -46.11 41.92 -9.34
C GLU A 901 -46.38 40.80 -10.36
N ILE A 902 -46.19 41.10 -11.64
CA ILE A 902 -46.31 40.13 -12.72
C ILE A 902 -45.22 39.06 -12.62
N GLY A 903 -43.96 39.51 -12.39
CA GLY A 903 -42.86 38.61 -12.15
C GLY A 903 -43.15 37.65 -11.00
N MET A 904 -43.63 38.16 -9.87
CA MET A 904 -43.95 37.36 -8.72
C MET A 904 -45.13 36.37 -8.99
N LEU A 905 -46.09 36.71 -9.77
CA LEU A 905 -47.24 35.81 -10.11
C LEU A 905 -46.80 34.62 -10.97
N TYR A 906 -45.91 34.81 -11.94
CA TYR A 906 -45.46 33.75 -12.85
C TYR A 906 -44.26 33.00 -12.27
N ILE A 907 -43.35 33.70 -11.59
CA ILE A 907 -42.17 33.08 -10.97
C ILE A 907 -42.58 32.25 -9.75
N ALA A 908 -43.58 32.67 -8.96
CA ALA A 908 -44.12 31.86 -7.84
C ALA A 908 -44.56 30.46 -8.29
N SER A 909 -45.21 30.32 -9.44
CA SER A 909 -45.62 29.00 -9.94
C SER A 909 -44.42 28.15 -10.41
N THR A 910 -43.36 28.76 -10.98
CA THR A 910 -42.10 28.06 -11.31
C THR A 910 -41.30 27.72 -10.04
N THR A 911 -41.28 28.63 -9.04
CA THR A 911 -40.65 28.36 -7.74
C THR A 911 -41.27 27.15 -7.05
N ILE A 912 -42.63 27.09 -7.02
CA ILE A 912 -43.32 25.91 -6.48
C ILE A 912 -42.93 24.64 -7.23
N ALA A 913 -42.87 24.68 -8.56
CA ALA A 913 -42.47 23.53 -9.35
C ALA A 913 -41.00 23.10 -9.09
N VAL A 914 -40.07 24.07 -8.91
CA VAL A 914 -38.66 23.79 -8.58
C VAL A 914 -38.56 23.20 -7.18
N ILE A 915 -39.20 23.79 -6.17
CA ILE A 915 -39.20 23.24 -4.80
C ILE A 915 -39.77 21.82 -4.78
N VAL A 916 -40.91 21.61 -5.45
CA VAL A 916 -41.50 20.27 -5.57
C VAL A 916 -40.59 19.31 -6.29
N GLY A 917 -39.93 19.78 -7.37
CA GLY A 917 -38.95 19.01 -8.12
C GLY A 917 -37.75 18.62 -7.26
N LEU A 918 -37.18 19.55 -6.49
CA LEU A 918 -36.04 19.29 -5.59
C LEU A 918 -36.46 18.34 -4.44
N LEU A 919 -37.64 18.45 -3.91
CA LEU A 919 -38.12 17.50 -2.88
C LEU A 919 -38.37 16.10 -3.45
N ILE A 920 -38.88 15.98 -4.69
CA ILE A 920 -39.01 14.69 -5.39
C ILE A 920 -37.63 14.13 -5.76
N SER A 921 -36.63 14.99 -5.94
CA SER A 921 -35.24 14.55 -6.25
C SER A 921 -34.64 13.74 -5.10
N ILE A 922 -35.00 13.98 -3.84
CA ILE A 922 -34.43 13.28 -2.69
C ILE A 922 -34.63 11.75 -2.80
N PRO A 923 -35.84 11.20 -2.83
CA PRO A 923 -36.07 9.76 -2.99
C PRO A 923 -35.62 9.26 -4.37
N PHE A 924 -35.62 10.11 -5.40
CA PHE A 924 -35.19 9.74 -6.74
C PHE A 924 -33.69 9.53 -6.79
N ILE A 925 -32.90 10.39 -6.14
CA ILE A 925 -31.44 10.27 -6.08
C ILE A 925 -31.03 9.01 -5.33
N ASP A 926 -31.68 8.66 -4.24
CA ASP A 926 -31.39 7.42 -3.51
C ASP A 926 -31.53 6.19 -4.43
N VAL A 927 -32.62 6.11 -5.17
CA VAL A 927 -32.82 5.03 -6.15
C VAL A 927 -31.82 5.13 -7.31
N ALA A 928 -31.58 6.33 -7.83
CA ALA A 928 -30.66 6.53 -8.96
C ALA A 928 -29.21 6.18 -8.59
N MET A 929 -28.74 6.59 -7.41
CA MET A 929 -27.39 6.26 -6.94
C MET A 929 -27.22 4.76 -6.71
N LYS A 930 -28.20 4.11 -6.07
CA LYS A 930 -28.19 2.64 -5.94
C LYS A 930 -28.13 1.92 -7.30
N LEU A 931 -28.86 2.40 -8.28
CA LEU A 931 -28.80 1.83 -9.62
C LEU A 931 -27.47 2.08 -10.34
N ILE A 932 -26.87 3.26 -10.14
CA ILE A 932 -25.57 3.60 -10.72
C ILE A 932 -24.47 2.78 -10.05
N VAL A 933 -24.40 2.78 -8.72
CA VAL A 933 -23.35 2.10 -7.98
C VAL A 933 -23.48 0.58 -8.12
N ASN A 934 -24.63 0.00 -7.71
CA ASN A 934 -24.80 -1.45 -7.72
C ASN A 934 -24.97 -2.03 -9.13
N GLY A 935 -25.55 -1.26 -10.06
CA GLY A 935 -25.83 -1.75 -11.42
C GLY A 935 -24.72 -1.50 -12.44
N TYR A 936 -23.78 -0.62 -12.14
CA TYR A 936 -22.71 -0.28 -13.06
C TYR A 936 -21.33 -0.16 -12.39
N LEU A 937 -21.19 0.70 -11.36
CA LEU A 937 -19.87 0.91 -10.76
C LEU A 937 -19.29 -0.38 -10.22
N TYR A 938 -20.03 -1.14 -9.42
CA TYR A 938 -19.56 -2.42 -8.90
C TYR A 938 -19.24 -3.47 -9.98
N THR A 939 -19.78 -3.34 -11.18
CA THR A 939 -19.47 -4.24 -12.30
C THR A 939 -18.25 -3.82 -13.11
N MET A 940 -17.89 -2.53 -13.06
CA MET A 940 -16.88 -1.90 -13.91
C MET A 940 -15.74 -1.22 -13.15
N MET A 941 -15.73 -1.32 -11.83
CA MET A 941 -14.64 -0.90 -10.93
C MET A 941 -14.12 -2.09 -10.15
N THR A 942 -12.83 -2.17 -9.99
CA THR A 942 -12.18 -3.05 -9.00
C THR A 942 -12.30 -2.47 -7.59
N GLY A 943 -12.19 -3.31 -6.58
CA GLY A 943 -12.35 -2.93 -5.18
C GLY A 943 -13.81 -2.72 -4.76
N TYR A 944 -14.00 -2.31 -3.53
CA TYR A 944 -15.31 -2.07 -2.92
C TYR A 944 -15.31 -0.78 -2.11
N LEU A 945 -16.29 0.05 -2.37
CA LEU A 945 -16.56 1.25 -1.56
C LEU A 945 -18.05 1.21 -1.15
N PRO A 946 -18.37 1.13 0.12
CA PRO A 946 -19.74 1.04 0.59
C PRO A 946 -20.52 2.29 0.21
N LEU A 947 -21.69 2.09 -0.40
CA LEU A 947 -22.58 3.19 -0.76
C LEU A 947 -23.26 3.74 0.50
N SER A 948 -22.69 4.77 1.07
CA SER A 948 -23.31 5.54 2.14
C SER A 948 -23.93 6.83 1.59
N MET A 949 -25.22 7.03 1.87
CA MET A 949 -25.96 8.23 1.46
C MET A 949 -26.17 9.15 2.66
N SER A 950 -25.16 9.99 2.93
CA SER A 950 -25.25 10.98 4.01
C SER A 950 -26.47 11.91 3.87
N PRO A 951 -27.24 12.15 4.94
CA PRO A 951 -28.30 13.14 4.94
C PRO A 951 -27.84 14.54 4.47
N MET A 952 -26.58 14.87 4.67
CA MET A 952 -25.99 16.15 4.28
C MET A 952 -25.88 16.29 2.75
N THR A 953 -25.68 15.20 2.01
CA THR A 953 -25.69 15.21 0.52
C THR A 953 -27.03 15.72 -0.01
N TYR A 954 -28.16 15.30 0.58
CA TYR A 954 -29.48 15.80 0.19
C TYR A 954 -29.67 17.28 0.52
N VAL A 955 -29.14 17.71 1.67
CA VAL A 955 -29.17 19.13 2.09
C VAL A 955 -28.38 19.99 1.14
N VAL A 956 -27.12 19.60 0.83
CA VAL A 956 -26.25 20.32 -0.12
C VAL A 956 -26.86 20.37 -1.50
N MET A 957 -27.37 19.25 -2.01
CA MET A 957 -28.05 19.19 -3.30
C MET A 957 -29.26 20.13 -3.35
N PHE A 958 -30.09 20.11 -2.31
CA PHE A 958 -31.28 20.94 -2.24
C PHE A 958 -30.95 22.45 -2.24
N PHE A 959 -30.03 22.88 -1.37
CA PHE A 959 -29.65 24.30 -1.27
C PHE A 959 -28.84 24.78 -2.48
N THR A 960 -27.97 23.93 -3.05
CA THR A 960 -27.26 24.25 -4.30
C THR A 960 -28.24 24.41 -5.45
N GLY A 961 -29.18 23.47 -5.61
CA GLY A 961 -30.25 23.56 -6.61
C GLY A 961 -31.14 24.76 -6.42
N LEU A 962 -31.49 25.11 -5.20
CA LEU A 962 -32.26 26.31 -4.88
C LEU A 962 -31.48 27.60 -5.19
N GLY A 963 -30.20 27.65 -4.85
CA GLY A 963 -29.31 28.76 -5.17
C GLY A 963 -29.16 28.96 -6.68
N CYS A 964 -28.97 27.90 -7.43
CA CYS A 964 -28.96 27.91 -8.89
C CYS A 964 -30.28 28.44 -9.46
N TYR A 965 -31.40 28.02 -8.91
CA TYR A 965 -32.71 28.50 -9.30
C TYR A 965 -32.89 30.02 -9.01
N ILE A 966 -32.40 30.53 -7.87
CA ILE A 966 -32.49 31.98 -7.54
C ILE A 966 -31.78 32.79 -8.65
N VAL A 967 -30.64 32.36 -9.12
CA VAL A 967 -29.91 32.99 -10.24
C VAL A 967 -30.77 32.99 -11.51
N VAL A 968 -31.38 31.83 -11.83
CA VAL A 968 -32.28 31.70 -12.98
C VAL A 968 -33.50 32.60 -12.82
N ALA A 969 -34.15 32.61 -11.66
CA ALA A 969 -35.31 33.43 -11.38
C ALA A 969 -35.03 34.92 -11.57
N PHE A 970 -33.86 35.40 -11.13
CA PHE A 970 -33.44 36.78 -11.34
C PHE A 970 -33.28 37.12 -12.84
N LEU A 971 -32.65 36.23 -13.62
CA LEU A 971 -32.54 36.40 -15.08
C LEU A 971 -33.89 36.41 -15.78
N GLN A 972 -34.84 35.57 -15.31
CA GLN A 972 -36.19 35.50 -15.88
C GLN A 972 -37.05 36.71 -15.51
N MET A 973 -36.89 37.32 -14.30
CA MET A 973 -37.54 38.58 -13.94
C MET A 973 -37.19 39.71 -14.91
N ARG A 974 -35.92 39.83 -15.28
CA ARG A 974 -35.46 40.79 -16.30
C ARG A 974 -36.16 40.54 -17.64
N LYS A 975 -36.35 39.29 -18.02
CA LYS A 975 -37.05 38.95 -19.28
C LYS A 975 -38.54 39.27 -19.24
N VAL A 976 -39.24 38.96 -18.15
CA VAL A 976 -40.64 39.34 -17.93
C VAL A 976 -40.81 40.87 -18.01
N ALA A 977 -39.88 41.64 -17.41
CA ALA A 977 -39.90 43.08 -17.49
C ALA A 977 -39.78 43.63 -18.94
N ARG A 978 -39.09 42.93 -19.83
CA ARG A 978 -38.90 43.34 -21.25
C ARG A 978 -40.04 42.95 -22.21
N VAL A 979 -41.06 42.21 -21.75
CA VAL A 979 -42.22 41.86 -22.60
C VAL A 979 -42.96 43.13 -23.04
N SER A 980 -43.09 43.34 -24.35
CA SER A 980 -43.74 44.52 -24.91
C SER A 980 -45.27 44.45 -24.87
N LYS A 981 -45.96 45.57 -24.55
CA LYS A 981 -47.39 45.66 -24.51
C LYS A 981 -48.02 45.66 -25.89
N SER A 982 -47.30 46.24 -26.89
CA SER A 982 -47.77 46.39 -28.28
C SER A 982 -47.79 45.10 -29.07
N GLU A 983 -46.91 44.17 -28.77
CA GLU A 983 -46.81 42.88 -29.49
C GLU A 983 -47.97 41.94 -29.12
N ALA A 984 -48.53 42.10 -27.92
CA ALA A 984 -49.71 41.33 -27.50
C ALA A 984 -51.03 41.80 -28.14
N LEU A 985 -51.09 43.10 -28.41
CA LEU A 985 -52.28 43.66 -29.12
C LEU A 985 -52.27 43.27 -30.57
N LYS A 986 -51.13 43.24 -31.26
CA LYS A 986 -51.01 42.80 -32.65
C LYS A 986 -51.34 41.32 -32.91
N ASN A 987 -51.22 40.46 -31.90
CA ASN A 987 -51.60 39.05 -32.03
C ASN A 987 -52.96 38.71 -31.50
N ALA A 988 -53.72 39.67 -31.01
CA ALA A 988 -55.12 39.52 -30.59
C ALA A 988 -56.14 39.85 -31.69
N GLU A 989 -55.73 40.54 -32.75
CA GLU A 989 -56.45 40.65 -34.04
C GLU A 989 -56.02 39.46 -34.94
#